data_6befa7f9663d191c29492fad5cab9e02
#
_entry.id   6befa7f9663d191c29492fad5cab9e02
#
_cell.length_a   1.000
_cell.length_b   1.000
_cell.length_c   1.000
_cell.angle_alpha   90.00
_cell.angle_beta   90.00
_cell.angle_gamma   90.00
#
_symmetry.space_group_name_H-M   'P 1'
#
loop_
_entity.id
_entity.type
_entity.pdbx_description
1 polymer ?
#
loop_
_entity_poly.entity_id
_entity_poly.type
_entity_poly.pdbx_seq_one_letter_code
_entity_poly.pdbx_strand_id
1 'polypeptide(L)'
;LFGAGRAHAQKYTFSHYDIEDGLVQSQVNKLYQDNAHRLWIATLGGACRFDGKEYYAVSKANGLLSNFVYQIFVDKSDKVWLGTHKGLACFYDQKVFNFPIPKKSENTWVESIIQDGNGSIWILLDNHLYKVVNHTLQPHRPNDTISSLAVDGAGKLYAVVYKKGVFCLENNNWKSYIPFTGMLQDAFVMKMMFDKADSHKSYLLAYKRLYVAEDANIKLYNDTLLNKAQESFLSIAQDAENNLWIGTTSGAYYINKQHTVHFAAHNGFTDNSVSDIYNDADNNLWFGTEGGGVYKFEGDSYVIFDQSQGVNNSQIVMTMARDKYDNIILGTDGNSLVRYKDGKFTNVFASNAHTDKRIQCLYTDKDKNLWIGTGSSGVWKYNGKDYEYIKGISERSVFAIASDDAGTIWTGTAFGCYYLQNNVFKKVPGPNYFITSLLSLGKDSLLVGTQAGVILIVNKKIAGKFKLNALSTSAVYCMLKINGNVLFGTDDKGLFSWNRKNNSIKNYNIKDGFNSNIVYSLVADKQGIIWVGTGRGVKRISVDRQTMACTLLPNSTSKELIVETNQGASFRDGDKILMGTTKGLTVYNTDINTHPASAPYILIQSVKLFPQDKSRKQTVINEDTTGNLQLSANQNHIAISFLGVYLKNPDGVTYQYKLNGLDDKFCWPVKNNEVDYPSLPPGKYTFEVKAISPDGVVSPNEARFSFEIIPPFYKTALFRVGLVLLLILLGTLLQALWYSRKIQRQRAIETMKREEKLKLRQQTAEDFHDDLGNKLTRITILSEILNTKIDKDKTDQLGLVDQIKQNAAALYNGTKDILWALDPQSDNLFETLTHIKEIGIELFHDTPIDFQTSRIEENLKDIKLPMEYSRNITMILKELLNNVLKHAAAKNVAITIYNSEKDKMTLTLTDDGKGFENNGTTRGHGINNIKARTHRIDAELYLYSEKDKGTRAELKFKKNPKL
;
A
#
# COMPACT_ATOMS: atom_id res chain seq x y z
N LEU A 1 -32.81 -24.93 30.76
CA LEU A 1 -32.40 -23.73 30.06
C LEU A 1 -30.98 -23.94 29.54
N PHE A 2 -30.85 -24.54 28.35
CA PHE A 2 -29.57 -24.67 27.63
C PHE A 2 -29.28 -23.31 27.03
N GLY A 3 -28.32 -22.58 27.60
CA GLY A 3 -27.72 -21.44 26.97
C GLY A 3 -27.00 -21.91 25.72
N ALA A 4 -27.55 -21.62 24.54
CA ALA A 4 -26.82 -21.71 23.29
C ALA A 4 -25.60 -20.77 23.37
N GLY A 5 -24.42 -21.34 23.61
CA GLY A 5 -23.17 -20.62 23.52
C GLY A 5 -23.09 -20.03 22.13
N ARG A 6 -23.10 -18.71 21.99
CA ARG A 6 -22.81 -18.00 20.75
C ARG A 6 -21.41 -18.46 20.32
N ALA A 7 -21.33 -19.22 19.27
CA ALA A 7 -20.08 -19.49 18.59
C ALA A 7 -19.60 -18.12 18.07
N HIS A 8 -18.56 -17.57 18.65
CA HIS A 8 -17.94 -16.35 18.16
C HIS A 8 -17.23 -16.70 16.83
N ALA A 9 -17.72 -16.13 15.75
CA ALA A 9 -17.20 -16.40 14.41
C ALA A 9 -15.85 -15.69 14.23
N GLN A 10 -14.92 -16.37 13.56
CA GLN A 10 -13.65 -15.81 13.10
C GLN A 10 -13.92 -14.64 12.15
N LYS A 11 -13.08 -13.59 12.21
CA LYS A 11 -13.17 -12.45 11.29
C LYS A 11 -12.19 -12.64 10.15
N TYR A 12 -12.75 -12.81 8.96
CA TYR A 12 -12.00 -12.93 7.72
C TYR A 12 -11.77 -11.54 7.11
N THR A 13 -10.80 -11.44 6.22
CA THR A 13 -10.46 -10.18 5.58
C THR A 13 -11.09 -10.08 4.21
N PHE A 14 -11.82 -8.98 4.02
CA PHE A 14 -12.36 -8.57 2.73
C PHE A 14 -11.86 -7.15 2.42
N SER A 15 -11.44 -6.92 1.18
CA SER A 15 -11.29 -5.58 0.65
C SER A 15 -12.66 -5.11 0.17
N HIS A 16 -13.03 -3.90 0.53
CA HIS A 16 -14.30 -3.29 0.17
C HIS A 16 -14.07 -2.15 -0.82
N TYR A 17 -14.90 -2.09 -1.84
CA TYR A 17 -14.86 -1.10 -2.91
C TYR A 17 -16.25 -0.51 -3.10
N ASP A 18 -16.38 0.79 -2.92
CA ASP A 18 -17.65 1.50 -3.02
C ASP A 18 -17.54 2.80 -3.82
N ILE A 19 -18.52 3.67 -3.67
CA ILE A 19 -18.57 4.96 -4.38
C ILE A 19 -17.43 5.91 -3.97
N GLU A 20 -16.88 5.76 -2.77
CA GLU A 20 -15.75 6.59 -2.32
C GLU A 20 -14.46 6.20 -3.03
N ASP A 21 -14.35 4.95 -3.46
CA ASP A 21 -13.25 4.44 -4.28
C ASP A 21 -13.41 4.75 -5.78
N GLY A 22 -14.60 5.21 -6.21
CA GLY A 22 -14.90 5.55 -7.61
C GLY A 22 -15.89 4.61 -8.31
N LEU A 23 -16.50 3.66 -7.61
CA LEU A 23 -17.57 2.83 -8.15
C LEU A 23 -18.77 3.70 -8.55
N VAL A 24 -19.36 3.47 -9.71
CA VAL A 24 -20.44 4.29 -10.26
C VAL A 24 -21.68 4.30 -9.36
N GLN A 25 -21.98 3.17 -8.70
CA GLN A 25 -23.11 3.04 -7.80
C GLN A 25 -22.99 1.75 -6.98
N SER A 26 -23.43 1.76 -5.71
CA SER A 26 -23.20 0.68 -4.74
C SER A 26 -24.07 -0.57 -4.95
N GLN A 27 -25.15 -0.48 -5.73
CA GLN A 27 -25.97 -1.65 -6.06
C GLN A 27 -25.37 -2.39 -7.25
N VAL A 28 -24.68 -3.47 -6.97
CA VAL A 28 -24.01 -4.30 -7.97
C VAL A 28 -24.88 -5.49 -8.34
N ASN A 29 -25.11 -5.70 -9.62
CA ASN A 29 -25.98 -6.77 -10.13
C ASN A 29 -25.17 -7.95 -10.70
N LYS A 30 -24.05 -7.66 -11.37
CA LYS A 30 -23.24 -8.69 -12.03
C LYS A 30 -21.78 -8.27 -12.12
N LEU A 31 -20.89 -9.25 -12.00
CA LEU A 31 -19.44 -9.12 -12.14
C LEU A 31 -18.97 -10.01 -13.30
N TYR A 32 -17.99 -9.51 -14.06
CA TYR A 32 -17.34 -10.30 -15.10
C TYR A 32 -15.94 -9.74 -15.37
N GLN A 33 -15.01 -10.57 -15.86
CA GLN A 33 -13.66 -10.14 -16.19
C GLN A 33 -13.44 -10.17 -17.70
N ASP A 34 -12.78 -9.16 -18.27
CA ASP A 34 -12.37 -9.17 -19.67
C ASP A 34 -11.01 -9.88 -19.87
N ASN A 35 -10.62 -10.05 -21.14
CA ASN A 35 -9.39 -10.74 -21.50
C ASN A 35 -8.12 -9.98 -21.09
N ALA A 36 -8.24 -8.68 -20.77
CA ALA A 36 -7.16 -7.86 -20.19
C ALA A 36 -7.13 -7.94 -18.66
N HIS A 37 -7.85 -8.88 -18.06
CA HIS A 37 -7.98 -9.12 -16.62
C HIS A 37 -8.65 -7.96 -15.84
N ARG A 38 -9.35 -7.03 -16.51
CA ARG A 38 -10.08 -5.94 -15.86
C ARG A 38 -11.46 -6.43 -15.41
N LEU A 39 -11.88 -6.00 -14.23
CA LEU A 39 -13.19 -6.38 -13.70
C LEU A 39 -14.28 -5.43 -14.21
N TRP A 40 -15.30 -5.98 -14.84
CA TRP A 40 -16.49 -5.28 -15.22
C TRP A 40 -17.59 -5.45 -14.19
N ILE A 41 -18.26 -4.38 -13.84
CA ILE A 41 -19.24 -4.30 -12.77
C ILE A 41 -20.53 -3.69 -13.32
N ALA A 42 -21.63 -4.45 -13.29
CA ALA A 42 -22.96 -3.97 -13.63
C ALA A 42 -23.63 -3.33 -12.43
N THR A 43 -24.13 -2.12 -12.58
CA THR A 43 -24.84 -1.39 -11.54
C THR A 43 -26.11 -0.74 -12.06
N LEU A 44 -26.96 -0.20 -11.17
CA LEU A 44 -28.11 0.61 -11.59
C LEU A 44 -27.71 2.04 -12.03
N GLY A 45 -26.46 2.44 -11.87
CA GLY A 45 -25.89 3.70 -12.34
C GLY A 45 -25.19 3.63 -13.70
N GLY A 46 -25.02 2.42 -14.23
CA GLY A 46 -24.24 2.11 -15.44
C GLY A 46 -23.41 0.85 -15.24
N ALA A 47 -22.56 0.56 -16.21
CA ALA A 47 -21.47 -0.40 -16.04
C ALA A 47 -20.17 0.35 -15.77
N CYS A 48 -19.26 -0.25 -15.03
CA CYS A 48 -17.91 0.28 -14.92
C CYS A 48 -16.88 -0.84 -15.07
N ARG A 49 -15.72 -0.46 -15.58
CA ARG A 49 -14.53 -1.30 -15.74
C ARG A 49 -13.50 -0.86 -14.72
N PHE A 50 -13.03 -1.78 -13.90
CA PHE A 50 -12.01 -1.56 -12.88
C PHE A 50 -10.72 -2.30 -13.27
N ASP A 51 -9.61 -1.60 -13.31
CA ASP A 51 -8.30 -2.15 -13.69
C ASP A 51 -7.37 -2.43 -12.49
N GLY A 52 -7.89 -2.27 -11.30
CA GLY A 52 -7.15 -2.38 -10.04
C GLY A 52 -6.80 -1.03 -9.42
N LYS A 53 -6.88 0.07 -10.18
CA LYS A 53 -6.58 1.43 -9.71
C LYS A 53 -7.67 2.43 -10.06
N GLU A 54 -8.19 2.37 -11.28
CA GLU A 54 -9.13 3.35 -11.79
C GLU A 54 -10.42 2.68 -12.28
N TYR A 55 -11.51 3.44 -12.23
CA TYR A 55 -12.81 3.06 -12.74
C TYR A 55 -13.12 3.81 -14.04
N TYR A 56 -13.48 3.07 -15.08
CA TYR A 56 -14.00 3.63 -16.32
C TYR A 56 -15.49 3.37 -16.42
N ALA A 57 -16.31 4.43 -16.43
CA ALA A 57 -17.76 4.33 -16.45
C ALA A 57 -18.31 4.23 -17.87
N VAL A 58 -19.31 3.35 -18.07
CA VAL A 58 -20.11 3.25 -19.29
C VAL A 58 -21.57 3.46 -18.93
N SER A 59 -22.15 4.54 -19.41
CA SER A 59 -23.49 5.02 -19.04
C SER A 59 -24.26 5.56 -20.25
N LYS A 60 -25.39 6.17 -20.01
CA LYS A 60 -26.14 6.90 -21.08
C LYS A 60 -25.29 7.99 -21.72
N ALA A 61 -24.37 8.62 -21.01
CA ALA A 61 -23.45 9.60 -21.58
C ALA A 61 -22.51 8.99 -22.64
N ASN A 62 -22.26 7.69 -22.56
CA ASN A 62 -21.47 6.93 -23.53
C ASN A 62 -22.31 6.23 -24.60
N GLY A 63 -23.63 6.41 -24.59
CA GLY A 63 -24.54 5.86 -25.62
C GLY A 63 -25.39 4.67 -25.19
N LEU A 64 -25.40 4.24 -23.91
CA LEU A 64 -26.35 3.23 -23.44
C LEU A 64 -27.82 3.74 -23.50
N LEU A 65 -28.76 2.85 -23.78
CA LEU A 65 -30.20 3.18 -23.74
C LEU A 65 -30.70 3.36 -22.30
N SER A 66 -30.06 2.70 -21.33
CA SER A 66 -30.41 2.78 -19.91
C SER A 66 -29.16 2.66 -19.05
N ASN A 67 -29.11 3.37 -17.91
CA ASN A 67 -28.09 3.17 -16.89
C ASN A 67 -28.34 1.90 -16.04
N PHE A 68 -29.55 1.35 -16.04
CA PHE A 68 -29.85 0.14 -15.27
C PHE A 68 -29.28 -1.08 -16.00
N VAL A 69 -28.09 -1.49 -15.58
CA VAL A 69 -27.38 -2.65 -16.13
C VAL A 69 -27.51 -3.82 -15.15
N TYR A 70 -28.18 -4.88 -15.62
CA TYR A 70 -28.42 -6.07 -14.79
C TYR A 70 -27.44 -7.21 -15.09
N GLN A 71 -26.94 -7.27 -16.31
CA GLN A 71 -26.05 -8.35 -16.75
C GLN A 71 -24.82 -7.81 -17.49
N ILE A 72 -23.71 -8.47 -17.29
CA ILE A 72 -22.47 -8.29 -18.08
C ILE A 72 -21.95 -9.65 -18.49
N PHE A 73 -21.51 -9.73 -19.72
CA PHE A 73 -20.83 -10.88 -20.28
C PHE A 73 -19.75 -10.40 -21.26
N VAL A 74 -18.56 -10.98 -21.21
CA VAL A 74 -17.49 -10.73 -22.19
C VAL A 74 -17.36 -11.96 -23.07
N ASP A 75 -17.47 -11.77 -24.38
CA ASP A 75 -17.37 -12.85 -25.34
C ASP A 75 -15.89 -13.19 -25.68
N LYS A 76 -15.69 -14.29 -26.40
CA LYS A 76 -14.34 -14.74 -26.81
C LYS A 76 -13.59 -13.74 -27.72
N SER A 77 -14.29 -12.75 -28.26
CA SER A 77 -13.72 -11.67 -29.07
C SER A 77 -13.49 -10.37 -28.28
N ASP A 78 -13.55 -10.44 -26.94
CA ASP A 78 -13.42 -9.31 -26.00
C ASP A 78 -14.49 -8.23 -26.14
N LYS A 79 -15.65 -8.56 -26.72
CA LYS A 79 -16.80 -7.68 -26.75
C LYS A 79 -17.56 -7.79 -25.44
N VAL A 80 -17.85 -6.66 -24.82
CA VAL A 80 -18.58 -6.58 -23.57
C VAL A 80 -20.07 -6.40 -23.84
N TRP A 81 -20.86 -7.40 -23.48
CA TRP A 81 -22.30 -7.40 -23.64
C TRP A 81 -22.96 -6.94 -22.34
N LEU A 82 -23.80 -5.93 -22.43
CA LEU A 82 -24.46 -5.26 -21.31
C LEU A 82 -25.97 -5.48 -21.41
N GLY A 83 -26.52 -6.21 -20.49
CA GLY A 83 -27.95 -6.42 -20.36
C GLY A 83 -28.59 -5.30 -19.57
N THR A 84 -29.43 -4.48 -20.22
CA THR A 84 -30.06 -3.32 -19.60
C THR A 84 -31.58 -3.46 -19.47
N HIS A 85 -32.22 -2.53 -18.76
CA HIS A 85 -33.66 -2.42 -18.68
C HIS A 85 -34.32 -2.07 -20.03
N LYS A 86 -33.57 -1.60 -21.04
CA LYS A 86 -34.13 -1.21 -22.36
C LYS A 86 -33.58 -2.05 -23.50
N GLY A 87 -32.90 -3.14 -23.19
CA GLY A 87 -32.37 -4.04 -24.20
C GLY A 87 -30.92 -4.46 -23.91
N LEU A 88 -30.36 -5.06 -24.92
CA LEU A 88 -28.98 -5.49 -24.93
C LEU A 88 -28.10 -4.39 -25.55
N ALA A 89 -26.94 -4.14 -25.00
CA ALA A 89 -25.90 -3.32 -25.61
C ALA A 89 -24.59 -4.11 -25.72
N CYS A 90 -23.78 -3.78 -26.71
CA CYS A 90 -22.44 -4.29 -26.90
C CYS A 90 -21.46 -3.13 -26.87
N PHE A 91 -20.51 -3.16 -25.94
CA PHE A 91 -19.42 -2.20 -25.86
C PHE A 91 -18.16 -2.82 -26.49
N TYR A 92 -17.67 -2.19 -27.54
CA TYR A 92 -16.48 -2.62 -28.28
C TYR A 92 -15.84 -1.41 -28.96
N ASP A 93 -14.53 -1.33 -29.01
CA ASP A 93 -13.77 -0.23 -29.62
C ASP A 93 -14.21 1.16 -29.09
N GLN A 94 -14.35 1.27 -27.76
CA GLN A 94 -14.82 2.48 -27.08
C GLN A 94 -16.22 2.96 -27.50
N LYS A 95 -17.02 2.13 -28.21
CA LYS A 95 -18.34 2.46 -28.73
C LYS A 95 -19.40 1.52 -28.19
N VAL A 96 -20.61 2.05 -28.06
CA VAL A 96 -21.79 1.30 -27.63
C VAL A 96 -22.69 1.04 -28.84
N PHE A 97 -23.00 -0.24 -29.07
CA PHE A 97 -23.94 -0.71 -30.07
C PHE A 97 -25.18 -1.27 -29.37
N ASN A 98 -26.34 -0.71 -29.61
CA ASN A 98 -27.59 -1.06 -28.93
C ASN A 98 -28.47 -2.01 -29.75
N PHE A 99 -29.10 -2.98 -29.07
CA PHE A 99 -30.06 -3.94 -29.56
C PHE A 99 -31.36 -3.72 -28.77
N PRO A 100 -32.29 -2.90 -29.25
CA PRO A 100 -33.51 -2.56 -28.51
C PRO A 100 -34.43 -3.77 -28.38
N ILE A 101 -35.22 -3.82 -27.32
CA ILE A 101 -36.22 -4.85 -27.07
C ILE A 101 -37.30 -4.83 -28.17
N PRO A 102 -37.71 -6.00 -28.70
CA PRO A 102 -38.88 -6.08 -29.58
C PRO A 102 -40.11 -5.56 -28.84
N LYS A 103 -40.87 -4.67 -29.49
CA LYS A 103 -42.04 -3.99 -28.89
C LYS A 103 -42.98 -5.00 -28.23
N LYS A 104 -43.04 -5.06 -26.89
CA LYS A 104 -44.28 -5.46 -26.15
C LYS A 104 -44.19 -5.44 -24.61
N SER A 105 -43.10 -5.07 -23.94
CA SER A 105 -43.15 -5.02 -22.46
C SER A 105 -42.41 -3.82 -21.88
N GLU A 106 -43.11 -3.03 -21.10
CA GLU A 106 -42.57 -1.80 -20.48
C GLU A 106 -41.69 -2.06 -19.24
N ASN A 107 -41.61 -3.30 -18.75
CA ASN A 107 -40.89 -3.67 -17.52
C ASN A 107 -39.98 -4.90 -17.71
N THR A 108 -39.33 -5.03 -18.84
CA THR A 108 -38.44 -6.16 -19.11
C THR A 108 -36.97 -5.80 -18.99
N TRP A 109 -36.21 -6.67 -18.39
CA TRP A 109 -34.73 -6.56 -18.32
C TRP A 109 -34.10 -7.85 -18.85
N VAL A 110 -32.84 -7.73 -19.28
CA VAL A 110 -32.03 -8.89 -19.67
C VAL A 110 -31.57 -9.62 -18.41
N GLU A 111 -31.99 -10.87 -18.24
CA GLU A 111 -31.76 -11.69 -17.06
C GLU A 111 -30.48 -12.53 -17.16
N SER A 112 -30.08 -12.90 -18.36
CA SER A 112 -28.87 -13.70 -18.61
C SER A 112 -28.32 -13.44 -20.01
N ILE A 113 -27.00 -13.45 -20.12
CA ILE A 113 -26.26 -13.41 -21.39
C ILE A 113 -25.22 -14.51 -21.37
N ILE A 114 -25.15 -15.33 -22.43
CA ILE A 114 -24.20 -16.44 -22.51
C ILE A 114 -23.76 -16.66 -23.97
N GLN A 115 -22.57 -17.18 -24.16
CA GLN A 115 -22.06 -17.58 -25.50
C GLN A 115 -21.95 -19.10 -25.58
N ASP A 116 -22.48 -19.70 -26.63
CA ASP A 116 -22.31 -21.13 -26.89
C ASP A 116 -20.93 -21.46 -27.50
N GLY A 117 -20.63 -22.74 -27.64
CA GLY A 117 -19.37 -23.21 -28.23
C GLY A 117 -19.15 -22.77 -29.67
N ASN A 118 -20.22 -22.43 -30.40
CA ASN A 118 -20.19 -21.94 -31.78
C ASN A 118 -20.02 -20.42 -31.88
N GLY A 119 -19.87 -19.74 -30.73
CA GLY A 119 -19.71 -18.30 -30.67
C GLY A 119 -21.01 -17.51 -30.75
N SER A 120 -22.19 -18.16 -30.77
CA SER A 120 -23.48 -17.46 -30.78
C SER A 120 -23.80 -16.89 -29.41
N ILE A 121 -24.29 -15.65 -29.39
CA ILE A 121 -24.76 -14.97 -28.16
C ILE A 121 -26.24 -15.28 -27.97
N TRP A 122 -26.55 -15.78 -26.78
CA TRP A 122 -27.89 -16.07 -26.31
C TRP A 122 -28.24 -15.20 -25.11
N ILE A 123 -29.48 -14.70 -25.09
CA ILE A 123 -29.97 -13.89 -23.98
C ILE A 123 -31.30 -14.43 -23.47
N LEU A 124 -31.48 -14.24 -22.17
CA LEU A 124 -32.75 -14.45 -21.51
C LEU A 124 -33.37 -13.07 -21.24
N LEU A 125 -34.55 -12.85 -21.76
CA LEU A 125 -35.30 -11.60 -21.64
C LEU A 125 -36.75 -11.95 -21.26
N ASP A 126 -37.20 -11.52 -20.09
CA ASP A 126 -38.52 -11.82 -19.55
C ASP A 126 -38.85 -13.34 -19.59
N ASN A 127 -37.91 -14.13 -19.11
CA ASN A 127 -37.96 -15.62 -19.10
C ASN A 127 -38.10 -16.24 -20.51
N HIS A 128 -37.85 -15.49 -21.59
CA HIS A 128 -37.87 -16.00 -22.98
C HIS A 128 -36.48 -15.94 -23.60
N LEU A 129 -36.18 -16.96 -24.37
CA LEU A 129 -34.87 -17.12 -25.00
C LEU A 129 -34.79 -16.41 -26.34
N TYR A 130 -33.75 -15.64 -26.54
CA TYR A 130 -33.43 -14.98 -27.81
C TYR A 130 -31.97 -15.29 -28.20
N LYS A 131 -31.75 -15.36 -29.51
CA LYS A 131 -30.43 -15.44 -30.12
C LYS A 131 -30.11 -14.10 -30.80
N VAL A 132 -28.87 -13.64 -30.66
CA VAL A 132 -28.39 -12.43 -31.36
C VAL A 132 -27.99 -12.83 -32.77
N VAL A 133 -28.65 -12.29 -33.79
CA VAL A 133 -28.41 -12.56 -35.22
C VAL A 133 -28.48 -11.26 -36.02
N ASN A 134 -27.44 -10.93 -36.78
CA ASN A 134 -27.40 -9.74 -37.66
C ASN A 134 -27.90 -8.46 -36.97
N HIS A 135 -27.37 -8.15 -35.79
CA HIS A 135 -27.76 -6.99 -34.98
C HIS A 135 -29.25 -6.96 -34.53
N THR A 136 -29.93 -8.09 -34.51
CA THR A 136 -31.30 -8.23 -34.03
C THR A 136 -31.43 -9.36 -33.00
N LEU A 137 -32.49 -9.26 -32.18
CA LEU A 137 -32.87 -10.28 -31.21
C LEU A 137 -33.93 -11.19 -31.83
N GLN A 138 -33.60 -12.43 -32.11
CA GLN A 138 -34.51 -13.41 -32.65
C GLN A 138 -35.04 -14.35 -31.58
N PRO A 139 -36.37 -14.48 -31.39
CA PRO A 139 -36.96 -15.35 -30.39
C PRO A 139 -36.68 -16.82 -30.69
N HIS A 140 -36.39 -17.59 -29.64
CA HIS A 140 -36.15 -19.02 -29.68
C HIS A 140 -36.96 -19.69 -28.56
N ARG A 141 -37.71 -20.76 -28.84
CA ARG A 141 -38.64 -21.40 -27.87
C ARG A 141 -39.67 -20.43 -27.26
N PRO A 142 -40.45 -19.69 -27.99
CA PRO A 142 -41.26 -18.59 -27.48
C PRO A 142 -42.37 -18.99 -26.50
N ASN A 143 -42.73 -20.30 -26.44
CA ASN A 143 -43.79 -20.84 -25.58
C ASN A 143 -43.25 -21.44 -24.24
N ASP A 144 -41.93 -21.39 -24.00
CA ASP A 144 -41.34 -21.94 -22.79
C ASP A 144 -40.91 -20.78 -21.84
N THR A 145 -41.22 -20.92 -20.56
CA THR A 145 -40.68 -20.08 -19.51
C THR A 145 -39.33 -20.62 -19.06
N ILE A 146 -38.27 -19.93 -19.41
CA ILE A 146 -36.89 -20.34 -19.12
C ILE A 146 -36.40 -19.53 -17.92
N SER A 147 -35.87 -20.19 -16.92
CA SER A 147 -35.41 -19.54 -15.70
C SER A 147 -33.87 -19.40 -15.60
N SER A 148 -33.12 -20.19 -16.37
CA SER A 148 -31.65 -20.12 -16.35
C SER A 148 -31.05 -20.68 -17.63
N LEU A 149 -29.90 -20.15 -18.01
CA LEU A 149 -29.04 -20.67 -19.08
C LEU A 149 -27.70 -21.12 -18.48
N ALA A 150 -27.13 -22.18 -19.04
CA ALA A 150 -25.78 -22.65 -18.71
C ALA A 150 -25.09 -23.19 -19.95
N VAL A 151 -23.76 -23.18 -19.93
CA VAL A 151 -22.93 -23.83 -20.96
C VAL A 151 -21.96 -24.74 -20.25
N ASP A 152 -21.81 -25.98 -20.76
CA ASP A 152 -20.83 -26.91 -20.23
C ASP A 152 -19.40 -26.64 -20.74
N GLY A 153 -18.45 -27.43 -20.27
CA GLY A 153 -17.05 -27.30 -20.68
C GLY A 153 -16.78 -27.57 -22.16
N ALA A 154 -17.70 -28.23 -22.86
CA ALA A 154 -17.64 -28.46 -24.30
C ALA A 154 -18.32 -27.37 -25.13
N GLY A 155 -18.91 -26.36 -24.44
CA GLY A 155 -19.60 -25.24 -25.09
C GLY A 155 -21.06 -25.54 -25.49
N LYS A 156 -21.65 -26.63 -25.02
CA LYS A 156 -23.03 -26.99 -25.29
C LYS A 156 -23.97 -26.17 -24.43
N LEU A 157 -25.03 -25.62 -25.05
CA LEU A 157 -25.99 -24.75 -24.36
C LEU A 157 -27.10 -25.57 -23.68
N TYR A 158 -27.40 -25.21 -22.44
CA TYR A 158 -28.49 -25.76 -21.64
C TYR A 158 -29.46 -24.63 -21.20
N ALA A 159 -30.73 -24.99 -21.18
CA ALA A 159 -31.80 -24.11 -20.70
C ALA A 159 -32.63 -24.82 -19.64
N VAL A 160 -32.84 -24.18 -18.51
CA VAL A 160 -33.74 -24.65 -17.47
C VAL A 160 -35.13 -24.12 -17.78
N VAL A 161 -36.04 -25.04 -18.13
CA VAL A 161 -37.44 -24.72 -18.46
C VAL A 161 -38.30 -25.00 -17.23
N TYR A 162 -39.00 -23.98 -16.78
CA TYR A 162 -39.83 -24.03 -15.57
C TYR A 162 -40.85 -25.22 -15.64
N LYS A 163 -40.93 -25.96 -14.55
CA LYS A 163 -41.75 -27.18 -14.41
C LYS A 163 -41.45 -28.34 -15.37
N LYS A 164 -40.64 -28.17 -16.40
CA LYS A 164 -40.34 -29.18 -17.39
C LYS A 164 -39.00 -29.86 -17.19
N GLY A 165 -37.96 -29.12 -16.84
CA GLY A 165 -36.63 -29.67 -16.63
C GLY A 165 -35.52 -28.94 -17.35
N VAL A 166 -34.37 -29.54 -17.42
CA VAL A 166 -33.20 -29.02 -18.15
C VAL A 166 -33.22 -29.59 -19.56
N PHE A 167 -33.07 -28.72 -20.56
CA PHE A 167 -32.96 -29.07 -21.97
C PHE A 167 -31.60 -28.66 -22.50
N CYS A 168 -31.04 -29.43 -23.40
CA CYS A 168 -29.78 -29.11 -24.08
C CYS A 168 -30.01 -28.89 -25.58
N LEU A 169 -29.24 -27.98 -26.16
CA LEU A 169 -29.27 -27.70 -27.58
C LEU A 169 -28.28 -28.58 -28.34
N GLU A 170 -28.78 -29.50 -29.18
CA GLU A 170 -27.97 -30.36 -30.05
C GLU A 170 -28.45 -30.25 -31.49
N ASN A 171 -27.54 -29.95 -32.42
CA ASN A 171 -27.84 -29.83 -33.84
C ASN A 171 -29.08 -28.92 -34.12
N ASN A 172 -29.14 -27.77 -33.47
CA ASN A 172 -30.27 -26.83 -33.49
C ASN A 172 -31.61 -27.36 -32.91
N ASN A 173 -31.61 -28.54 -32.28
CA ASN A 173 -32.81 -29.13 -31.67
C ASN A 173 -32.63 -29.18 -30.15
N TRP A 174 -33.69 -28.84 -29.41
CA TRP A 174 -33.72 -28.95 -27.97
C TRP A 174 -34.12 -30.37 -27.54
N LYS A 175 -33.27 -31.06 -26.81
CA LYS A 175 -33.51 -32.37 -26.22
C LYS A 175 -33.64 -32.24 -24.69
N SER A 176 -34.55 -33.02 -24.10
CA SER A 176 -34.62 -33.16 -22.65
C SER A 176 -33.34 -33.80 -22.14
N TYR A 177 -32.68 -33.13 -21.18
CA TYR A 177 -31.47 -33.60 -20.52
C TYR A 177 -31.78 -34.13 -19.10
N ILE A 178 -32.46 -33.33 -18.28
CA ILE A 178 -32.89 -33.73 -16.94
C ILE A 178 -34.36 -33.33 -16.80
N PRO A 179 -35.30 -34.26 -16.78
CA PRO A 179 -36.71 -33.97 -16.50
C PRO A 179 -36.92 -33.66 -15.03
N PHE A 180 -37.73 -32.63 -14.71
CA PHE A 180 -38.08 -32.32 -13.33
C PHE A 180 -39.21 -33.25 -12.85
N THR A 181 -38.93 -33.95 -11.77
CA THR A 181 -39.88 -34.84 -11.08
C THR A 181 -39.82 -34.60 -9.56
N GLY A 182 -40.86 -34.94 -8.84
CA GLY A 182 -40.91 -34.83 -7.40
C GLY A 182 -40.72 -33.41 -6.88
N MET A 183 -39.80 -33.20 -5.96
CA MET A 183 -39.56 -31.93 -5.30
C MET A 183 -39.12 -30.79 -6.24
N LEU A 184 -38.62 -31.08 -7.43
CA LEU A 184 -38.18 -30.06 -8.40
C LEU A 184 -39.31 -29.59 -9.31
N GLN A 185 -40.42 -30.32 -9.38
CA GLN A 185 -41.50 -30.00 -10.29
C GLN A 185 -42.11 -28.59 -10.03
N ASP A 186 -42.11 -28.20 -8.76
CA ASP A 186 -42.62 -26.89 -8.33
C ASP A 186 -41.50 -25.91 -7.91
N ALA A 187 -40.24 -26.31 -7.97
CA ALA A 187 -39.12 -25.45 -7.64
C ALA A 187 -38.78 -24.52 -8.80
N PHE A 188 -38.68 -23.23 -8.51
CA PHE A 188 -38.12 -22.24 -9.44
C PHE A 188 -36.59 -22.28 -9.32
N VAL A 189 -35.92 -22.89 -10.30
CA VAL A 189 -34.46 -22.96 -10.39
C VAL A 189 -33.96 -21.65 -10.98
N MET A 190 -33.29 -20.84 -10.17
CA MET A 190 -32.81 -19.49 -10.53
C MET A 190 -31.49 -19.54 -11.32
N LYS A 191 -30.63 -20.52 -11.04
CA LYS A 191 -29.32 -20.63 -11.71
C LYS A 191 -28.91 -22.09 -11.85
N MET A 192 -28.34 -22.41 -12.98
CA MET A 192 -27.65 -23.69 -13.23
C MET A 192 -26.17 -23.43 -13.49
N MET A 193 -25.32 -24.28 -12.95
CA MET A 193 -23.87 -24.21 -13.15
C MET A 193 -23.30 -25.62 -13.27
N PHE A 194 -22.41 -25.83 -14.23
CA PHE A 194 -21.63 -27.06 -14.32
C PHE A 194 -20.43 -27.03 -13.37
N ASP A 195 -20.07 -28.18 -12.81
CA ASP A 195 -18.87 -28.31 -12.01
C ASP A 195 -17.62 -28.14 -12.89
N LYS A 196 -16.64 -27.33 -12.42
CA LYS A 196 -15.42 -27.05 -13.20
C LYS A 196 -14.50 -28.28 -13.34
N ALA A 197 -14.53 -29.20 -12.35
CA ALA A 197 -13.66 -30.35 -12.31
C ALA A 197 -14.33 -31.64 -12.86
N ASP A 198 -15.66 -31.71 -12.84
CA ASP A 198 -16.44 -32.88 -13.25
C ASP A 198 -17.55 -32.46 -14.21
N SER A 199 -17.37 -32.76 -15.48
CA SER A 199 -18.32 -32.43 -16.55
C SER A 199 -19.67 -33.15 -16.44
N HIS A 200 -19.75 -34.24 -15.66
CA HIS A 200 -20.99 -34.99 -15.41
C HIS A 200 -21.81 -34.41 -14.25
N LYS A 201 -21.26 -33.43 -13.56
CA LYS A 201 -21.86 -32.83 -12.39
C LYS A 201 -22.30 -31.40 -12.64
N SER A 202 -23.50 -31.09 -12.19
CA SER A 202 -24.04 -29.75 -12.24
C SER A 202 -24.80 -29.40 -10.97
N TYR A 203 -24.94 -28.12 -10.72
CA TYR A 203 -25.63 -27.56 -9.57
C TYR A 203 -26.84 -26.75 -10.05
N LEU A 204 -27.97 -26.96 -9.38
CA LEU A 204 -29.18 -26.20 -9.63
C LEU A 204 -29.55 -25.43 -8.37
N LEU A 205 -29.47 -24.13 -8.41
CA LEU A 205 -29.78 -23.23 -7.33
C LEU A 205 -31.25 -22.81 -7.41
N ALA A 206 -32.03 -23.20 -6.42
CA ALA A 206 -33.40 -22.72 -6.21
C ALA A 206 -33.43 -21.74 -5.02
N TYR A 207 -34.55 -21.06 -4.82
CA TYR A 207 -34.70 -19.93 -3.88
C TYR A 207 -34.15 -20.18 -2.46
N LYS A 208 -34.28 -21.39 -1.92
CA LYS A 208 -33.77 -21.77 -0.59
C LYS A 208 -33.10 -23.16 -0.58
N ARG A 209 -32.77 -23.70 -1.71
CA ARG A 209 -32.22 -25.05 -1.83
C ARG A 209 -31.20 -25.13 -2.92
N LEU A 210 -30.17 -25.92 -2.65
CA LEU A 210 -29.19 -26.33 -3.65
C LEU A 210 -29.43 -27.80 -4.02
N TYR A 211 -29.51 -28.10 -5.31
CA TYR A 211 -29.53 -29.46 -5.80
C TYR A 211 -28.26 -29.75 -6.59
N VAL A 212 -27.81 -30.97 -6.53
CA VAL A 212 -26.72 -31.51 -7.34
C VAL A 212 -27.27 -32.56 -8.29
N ALA A 213 -26.91 -32.40 -9.55
CA ALA A 213 -27.22 -33.41 -10.56
C ALA A 213 -25.92 -34.08 -11.00
N GLU A 214 -25.90 -35.42 -10.95
CA GLU A 214 -24.86 -36.28 -11.50
C GLU A 214 -25.50 -36.98 -12.70
N ASP A 215 -25.13 -36.58 -13.93
CA ASP A 215 -25.87 -36.90 -15.14
C ASP A 215 -27.37 -36.52 -15.03
N ALA A 216 -28.28 -37.48 -15.17
CA ALA A 216 -29.72 -37.25 -15.02
C ALA A 216 -30.25 -37.41 -13.58
N ASN A 217 -29.43 -37.82 -12.62
CA ASN A 217 -29.84 -38.05 -11.24
C ASN A 217 -29.71 -36.80 -10.40
N ILE A 218 -30.81 -36.25 -9.91
CA ILE A 218 -30.84 -35.06 -9.08
C ILE A 218 -31.05 -35.42 -7.63
N LYS A 219 -30.25 -34.84 -6.75
CA LYS A 219 -30.36 -34.98 -5.30
C LYS A 219 -30.32 -33.59 -4.65
N LEU A 220 -31.01 -33.46 -3.50
CA LEU A 220 -30.79 -32.30 -2.64
C LEU A 220 -29.33 -32.33 -2.14
N TYR A 221 -28.65 -31.22 -2.21
CA TYR A 221 -27.29 -31.09 -1.69
C TYR A 221 -27.31 -31.35 -0.17
N ASN A 222 -26.57 -32.34 0.29
CA ASN A 222 -26.61 -32.80 1.66
C ASN A 222 -25.67 -31.95 2.55
N ASP A 223 -26.15 -30.83 3.03
CA ASP A 223 -25.46 -29.98 3.98
C ASP A 223 -26.42 -29.48 5.07
N THR A 224 -26.07 -29.71 6.33
CA THR A 224 -26.95 -29.41 7.46
C THR A 224 -27.15 -27.92 7.68
N LEU A 225 -26.10 -27.10 7.49
CA LEU A 225 -26.18 -25.64 7.69
C LEU A 225 -27.00 -25.00 6.56
N LEU A 226 -26.68 -25.37 5.32
CA LEU A 226 -27.35 -24.86 4.13
C LEU A 226 -28.85 -25.24 4.10
N ASN A 227 -29.18 -26.49 4.50
CA ASN A 227 -30.58 -26.95 4.54
C ASN A 227 -31.42 -26.30 5.66
N LYS A 228 -30.77 -25.65 6.64
CA LYS A 228 -31.40 -24.87 7.71
C LYS A 228 -31.38 -23.35 7.45
N ALA A 229 -30.78 -22.92 6.35
CA ALA A 229 -30.70 -21.51 6.01
C ALA A 229 -32.08 -20.88 5.91
N GLN A 230 -32.25 -19.71 6.48
CA GLN A 230 -33.49 -18.92 6.39
C GLN A 230 -33.44 -17.93 5.22
N GLU A 231 -32.23 -17.57 4.82
CA GLU A 231 -31.94 -16.63 3.74
C GLU A 231 -32.31 -17.20 2.37
N SER A 232 -32.64 -16.33 1.44
CA SER A 232 -32.85 -16.71 0.05
C SER A 232 -31.51 -16.77 -0.69
N PHE A 233 -31.33 -17.79 -1.52
CA PHE A 233 -30.15 -17.95 -2.33
C PHE A 233 -30.28 -17.10 -3.62
N LEU A 234 -29.24 -16.39 -4.02
CA LEU A 234 -29.25 -15.47 -5.14
C LEU A 234 -28.22 -15.83 -6.19
N SER A 235 -27.07 -16.28 -5.80
CA SER A 235 -25.95 -16.58 -6.70
C SER A 235 -25.17 -17.80 -6.28
N ILE A 236 -24.50 -18.44 -7.25
CA ILE A 236 -23.61 -19.59 -7.02
C ILE A 236 -22.37 -19.45 -7.87
N ALA A 237 -21.22 -19.77 -7.30
CA ALA A 237 -19.94 -19.85 -8.00
C ALA A 237 -19.05 -20.95 -7.43
N GLN A 238 -18.02 -21.28 -8.17
CA GLN A 238 -16.93 -22.19 -7.75
C GLN A 238 -15.61 -21.41 -7.72
N ASP A 239 -14.84 -21.57 -6.64
CA ASP A 239 -13.48 -21.04 -6.59
C ASP A 239 -12.48 -21.92 -7.36
N ALA A 240 -11.20 -21.61 -7.25
CA ALA A 240 -10.13 -22.34 -7.93
C ALA A 240 -9.91 -23.75 -7.37
N GLU A 241 -10.25 -23.99 -6.11
CA GLU A 241 -10.19 -25.30 -5.44
C GLU A 241 -11.45 -26.14 -5.65
N ASN A 242 -12.39 -25.66 -6.46
CA ASN A 242 -13.70 -26.25 -6.69
C ASN A 242 -14.61 -26.26 -5.46
N ASN A 243 -14.36 -25.39 -4.46
CA ASN A 243 -15.32 -25.18 -3.39
C ASN A 243 -16.50 -24.34 -3.89
N LEU A 244 -17.66 -24.53 -3.29
CA LEU A 244 -18.86 -23.80 -3.66
C LEU A 244 -19.04 -22.55 -2.80
N TRP A 245 -19.48 -21.49 -3.46
CA TRP A 245 -19.90 -20.25 -2.83
C TRP A 245 -21.32 -19.93 -3.24
N ILE A 246 -22.18 -19.61 -2.26
CA ILE A 246 -23.59 -19.27 -2.48
C ILE A 246 -23.84 -17.90 -1.90
N GLY A 247 -24.17 -16.93 -2.75
CA GLY A 247 -24.63 -15.61 -2.32
C GLY A 247 -26.10 -15.67 -1.89
N THR A 248 -26.42 -14.96 -0.83
CA THR A 248 -27.74 -14.94 -0.21
C THR A 248 -28.24 -13.52 0.02
N THR A 249 -29.47 -13.39 0.50
CA THR A 249 -30.02 -12.09 0.94
C THR A 249 -29.34 -11.51 2.18
N SER A 250 -28.45 -12.25 2.84
CA SER A 250 -27.66 -11.80 3.99
C SER A 250 -26.30 -12.50 4.02
N GLY A 251 -25.36 -11.96 3.24
CA GLY A 251 -24.02 -12.53 3.13
C GLY A 251 -23.89 -13.70 2.18
N ALA A 252 -22.96 -14.62 2.44
CA ALA A 252 -22.64 -15.75 1.56
C ALA A 252 -22.29 -17.03 2.34
N TYR A 253 -22.59 -18.19 1.76
CA TYR A 253 -22.10 -19.49 2.26
C TYR A 253 -20.89 -19.95 1.46
N TYR A 254 -19.88 -20.40 2.17
CA TYR A 254 -18.72 -21.14 1.66
C TYR A 254 -18.84 -22.60 2.03
N ILE A 255 -18.66 -23.48 1.09
CA ILE A 255 -18.83 -24.94 1.26
C ILE A 255 -17.60 -25.63 0.69
N ASN A 256 -16.87 -26.32 1.54
CA ASN A 256 -15.80 -27.21 1.12
C ASN A 256 -16.07 -28.64 1.58
N LYS A 257 -15.14 -29.56 1.35
CA LYS A 257 -15.28 -30.99 1.71
C LYS A 257 -15.37 -31.25 3.23
N GLN A 258 -14.94 -30.29 4.06
CA GLN A 258 -14.80 -30.50 5.50
C GLN A 258 -15.88 -29.75 6.31
N HIS A 259 -16.26 -28.55 5.86
CA HIS A 259 -17.18 -27.69 6.62
C HIS A 259 -17.88 -26.68 5.72
N THR A 260 -18.97 -26.16 6.23
CA THR A 260 -19.71 -25.03 5.66
C THR A 260 -19.62 -23.84 6.58
N VAL A 261 -19.34 -22.65 6.02
CA VAL A 261 -19.25 -21.38 6.77
C VAL A 261 -20.23 -20.38 6.17
N HIS A 262 -20.97 -19.67 7.02
CA HIS A 262 -21.77 -18.50 6.62
C HIS A 262 -20.98 -17.23 6.89
N PHE A 263 -20.64 -16.50 5.84
CA PHE A 263 -19.99 -15.20 5.89
C PHE A 263 -21.04 -14.10 5.95
N ALA A 264 -20.97 -13.27 7.00
CA ALA A 264 -21.86 -12.15 7.25
C ALA A 264 -21.11 -11.06 8.05
N ALA A 265 -21.75 -10.00 8.52
CA ALA A 265 -21.09 -8.92 9.25
C ALA A 265 -20.37 -9.40 10.52
N HIS A 266 -20.90 -10.42 11.19
CA HIS A 266 -20.30 -10.97 12.41
C HIS A 266 -18.91 -11.59 12.22
N ASN A 267 -18.53 -12.00 11.00
CA ASN A 267 -17.21 -12.55 10.68
C ASN A 267 -16.44 -11.73 9.63
N GLY A 268 -16.76 -10.45 9.50
CA GLY A 268 -15.98 -9.48 8.73
C GLY A 268 -16.41 -9.28 7.29
N PHE A 269 -17.54 -9.85 6.90
CA PHE A 269 -18.12 -9.65 5.57
C PHE A 269 -19.23 -8.58 5.61
N THR A 270 -20.36 -8.80 4.97
CA THR A 270 -21.52 -7.91 4.92
C THR A 270 -22.79 -8.68 5.20
N ASP A 271 -23.80 -8.00 5.72
CA ASP A 271 -25.18 -8.51 5.79
C ASP A 271 -26.03 -8.12 4.57
N ASN A 272 -25.45 -7.43 3.59
CA ASN A 272 -26.14 -7.10 2.34
C ASN A 272 -26.41 -8.34 1.49
N SER A 273 -27.43 -8.26 0.66
CA SER A 273 -27.70 -9.27 -0.37
C SER A 273 -26.52 -9.40 -1.33
N VAL A 274 -26.04 -10.61 -1.53
CA VAL A 274 -24.94 -10.93 -2.46
C VAL A 274 -25.56 -11.38 -3.80
N SER A 275 -25.69 -10.43 -4.72
CA SER A 275 -26.31 -10.60 -6.05
C SER A 275 -25.50 -11.46 -6.98
N ASP A 276 -24.16 -11.34 -6.93
CA ASP A 276 -23.27 -12.15 -7.77
C ASP A 276 -21.96 -12.49 -7.06
N ILE A 277 -21.38 -13.61 -7.43
CA ILE A 277 -20.05 -14.07 -6.98
C ILE A 277 -19.24 -14.43 -8.23
N TYR A 278 -18.03 -13.90 -8.32
CA TYR A 278 -17.17 -14.10 -9.47
C TYR A 278 -15.75 -14.49 -9.05
N ASN A 279 -15.22 -15.57 -9.62
CA ASN A 279 -13.82 -15.93 -9.46
C ASN A 279 -13.04 -15.49 -10.71
N ASP A 280 -12.09 -14.58 -10.54
CA ASP A 280 -11.32 -14.02 -11.64
C ASP A 280 -10.14 -14.93 -12.06
N ALA A 281 -9.42 -14.53 -13.12
CA ALA A 281 -8.28 -15.28 -13.66
C ALA A 281 -7.07 -15.34 -12.70
N ASP A 282 -7.00 -14.41 -11.75
CA ASP A 282 -5.96 -14.37 -10.70
C ASP A 282 -6.39 -15.16 -9.44
N ASN A 283 -7.53 -15.86 -9.51
CA ASN A 283 -8.19 -16.60 -8.42
C ASN A 283 -8.62 -15.70 -7.25
N ASN A 284 -8.86 -14.40 -7.49
CA ASN A 284 -9.55 -13.60 -6.50
C ASN A 284 -11.05 -13.85 -6.56
N LEU A 285 -11.68 -13.93 -5.42
CA LEU A 285 -13.11 -14.09 -5.30
C LEU A 285 -13.77 -12.76 -5.00
N TRP A 286 -14.66 -12.33 -5.88
CA TRP A 286 -15.38 -11.06 -5.85
C TRP A 286 -16.84 -11.27 -5.55
N PHE A 287 -17.42 -10.39 -4.75
CA PHE A 287 -18.83 -10.40 -4.34
C PHE A 287 -19.48 -9.07 -4.70
N GLY A 288 -20.45 -9.10 -5.58
CA GLY A 288 -21.33 -7.95 -5.85
C GLY A 288 -22.49 -7.94 -4.89
N THR A 289 -22.80 -6.80 -4.31
CA THR A 289 -23.85 -6.67 -3.29
C THR A 289 -24.92 -5.64 -3.65
N GLU A 290 -26.12 -5.83 -3.13
CA GLU A 290 -27.22 -4.87 -3.25
C GLU A 290 -27.07 -3.76 -2.21
N GLY A 291 -26.34 -2.69 -2.57
CA GLY A 291 -26.17 -1.50 -1.75
C GLY A 291 -24.86 -1.39 -0.97
N GLY A 292 -24.07 -2.45 -0.88
CA GLY A 292 -22.76 -2.45 -0.22
C GLY A 292 -21.55 -2.37 -1.18
N GLY A 293 -21.75 -2.19 -2.48
CA GLY A 293 -20.65 -2.18 -3.45
C GLY A 293 -20.07 -3.58 -3.73
N VAL A 294 -18.76 -3.63 -3.91
CA VAL A 294 -18.02 -4.86 -4.24
C VAL A 294 -17.10 -5.25 -3.10
N TYR A 295 -17.08 -6.51 -2.75
CA TYR A 295 -16.14 -7.09 -1.79
C TYR A 295 -15.21 -8.06 -2.50
N LYS A 296 -13.93 -8.03 -2.15
CA LYS A 296 -12.94 -9.03 -2.58
C LYS A 296 -12.50 -9.84 -1.37
N PHE A 297 -12.58 -11.15 -1.43
CA PHE A 297 -12.07 -12.03 -0.40
C PHE A 297 -10.54 -12.10 -0.49
N GLU A 298 -9.88 -11.77 0.60
CA GLU A 298 -8.42 -11.79 0.68
C GLU A 298 -7.84 -13.17 1.08
N GLY A 299 -8.70 -14.18 1.10
CA GLY A 299 -8.33 -15.54 1.49
C GLY A 299 -8.40 -15.77 3.01
N ASP A 300 -8.08 -16.98 3.41
CA ASP A 300 -8.00 -17.47 4.80
C ASP A 300 -6.55 -17.59 5.31
N SER A 301 -5.62 -16.91 4.62
CA SER A 301 -4.20 -16.90 4.98
C SER A 301 -3.97 -16.36 6.38
N TYR A 302 -4.85 -15.52 6.86
CA TYR A 302 -4.89 -15.10 8.26
C TYR A 302 -6.32 -14.76 8.71
N VAL A 303 -6.51 -14.89 10.02
CA VAL A 303 -7.77 -14.54 10.68
C VAL A 303 -7.45 -13.60 11.84
N ILE A 304 -8.28 -12.57 12.01
CA ILE A 304 -8.16 -11.64 13.11
C ILE A 304 -9.23 -11.98 14.16
N PHE A 305 -8.83 -12.01 15.40
CA PHE A 305 -9.71 -12.11 16.56
C PHE A 305 -9.58 -10.82 17.38
N ASP A 306 -10.61 -10.04 17.38
CA ASP A 306 -10.71 -8.79 18.15
C ASP A 306 -11.66 -8.94 19.36
N GLN A 307 -12.00 -7.81 19.95
CA GLN A 307 -12.90 -7.78 21.11
C GLN A 307 -14.27 -8.38 20.82
N SER A 308 -14.78 -8.27 19.61
CA SER A 308 -16.10 -8.76 19.21
C SER A 308 -16.18 -10.29 19.22
N GLN A 309 -15.03 -10.98 19.09
CA GLN A 309 -14.93 -12.44 19.12
C GLN A 309 -14.52 -13.01 20.48
N GLY A 310 -14.42 -12.18 21.50
CA GLY A 310 -14.21 -12.68 22.88
C GLY A 310 -12.77 -12.59 23.40
N VAL A 311 -11.89 -11.85 22.71
CA VAL A 311 -10.58 -11.44 23.29
C VAL A 311 -10.81 -10.43 24.42
N ASN A 312 -11.98 -10.47 25.06
CA ASN A 312 -12.46 -9.67 26.21
C ASN A 312 -11.83 -8.26 26.34
N ASN A 313 -12.44 -7.33 26.96
CA ASN A 313 -12.19 -5.88 27.18
C ASN A 313 -10.75 -5.30 26.96
N SER A 314 -9.71 -6.13 26.79
CA SER A 314 -8.37 -5.73 26.39
C SER A 314 -8.08 -6.31 25.01
N GLN A 315 -7.97 -5.44 24.02
CA GLN A 315 -7.64 -5.82 22.64
C GLN A 315 -6.16 -6.21 22.47
N ILE A 316 -5.31 -5.95 23.46
CA ILE A 316 -3.87 -6.06 23.35
C ILE A 316 -3.40 -7.43 23.87
N VAL A 317 -2.92 -8.29 22.97
CA VAL A 317 -2.26 -9.54 23.31
C VAL A 317 -0.76 -9.29 23.41
N MET A 318 -0.21 -9.38 24.62
CA MET A 318 1.18 -9.05 24.93
C MET A 318 2.13 -10.25 24.78
N THR A 319 1.64 -11.47 25.01
CA THR A 319 2.50 -12.66 25.06
C THR A 319 1.68 -13.94 24.92
N MET A 320 2.30 -15.03 24.53
CA MET A 320 1.63 -16.33 24.37
C MET A 320 2.53 -17.48 24.81
N ALA A 321 1.93 -18.50 25.41
CA ALA A 321 2.64 -19.75 25.75
C ALA A 321 1.64 -20.93 25.83
N ARG A 322 2.13 -22.17 25.87
CA ARG A 322 1.32 -23.37 26.13
C ARG A 322 1.24 -23.67 27.62
N ASP A 323 0.10 -24.09 28.07
CA ASP A 323 -0.04 -24.67 29.41
C ASP A 323 0.28 -26.19 29.38
N LYS A 324 0.25 -26.81 30.54
CA LYS A 324 0.49 -28.24 30.71
C LYS A 324 -0.52 -29.13 29.97
N TYR A 325 -1.70 -28.62 29.67
CA TYR A 325 -2.76 -29.32 28.93
C TYR A 325 -2.75 -29.05 27.43
N ASP A 326 -1.66 -28.46 26.95
CA ASP A 326 -1.45 -28.11 25.55
C ASP A 326 -2.40 -26.99 25.03
N ASN A 327 -3.06 -26.26 25.95
CA ASN A 327 -3.83 -25.08 25.53
C ASN A 327 -2.90 -23.87 25.30
N ILE A 328 -3.27 -23.02 24.37
CA ILE A 328 -2.58 -21.74 24.17
C ILE A 328 -3.14 -20.73 25.16
N ILE A 329 -2.28 -20.17 25.96
CA ILE A 329 -2.58 -19.13 26.92
C ILE A 329 -2.05 -17.80 26.40
N LEU A 330 -2.93 -16.81 26.34
CA LEU A 330 -2.62 -15.45 25.94
C LEU A 330 -2.50 -14.60 27.21
N GLY A 331 -1.41 -13.86 27.32
CA GLY A 331 -1.26 -12.81 28.32
C GLY A 331 -1.68 -11.48 27.70
N THR A 332 -2.58 -10.75 28.37
CA THR A 332 -3.17 -9.51 27.85
C THR A 332 -2.85 -8.31 28.71
N ASP A 333 -3.01 -7.11 28.15
CA ASP A 333 -2.95 -5.85 28.89
C ASP A 333 -4.36 -5.49 29.41
N GLY A 334 -4.66 -5.84 30.66
CA GLY A 334 -5.90 -5.47 31.32
C GLY A 334 -6.87 -6.63 31.65
N ASN A 335 -6.71 -7.83 31.05
CA ASN A 335 -7.59 -8.99 31.27
C ASN A 335 -6.90 -10.24 31.82
N SER A 336 -5.65 -10.11 32.25
CA SER A 336 -4.86 -11.24 32.78
C SER A 336 -4.61 -12.33 31.74
N LEU A 337 -5.00 -13.57 31.98
CA LEU A 337 -4.78 -14.71 31.10
C LEU A 337 -6.07 -15.16 30.42
N VAL A 338 -5.96 -15.39 29.12
CA VAL A 338 -7.05 -15.90 28.28
C VAL A 338 -6.59 -17.19 27.61
N ARG A 339 -7.39 -18.25 27.68
CA ARG A 339 -7.16 -19.49 26.95
C ARG A 339 -7.76 -19.36 25.57
N TYR A 340 -6.95 -19.65 24.56
CA TYR A 340 -7.35 -19.79 23.17
C TYR A 340 -7.34 -21.25 22.78
N LYS A 341 -8.45 -21.74 22.23
CA LYS A 341 -8.58 -23.07 21.67
C LYS A 341 -9.61 -23.05 20.55
N ASP A 342 -9.22 -23.47 19.35
CA ASP A 342 -10.12 -23.61 18.18
C ASP A 342 -11.00 -22.39 17.91
N GLY A 343 -10.40 -21.19 17.95
CA GLY A 343 -11.12 -19.91 17.75
C GLY A 343 -11.98 -19.46 18.93
N LYS A 344 -11.95 -20.15 20.08
CA LYS A 344 -12.69 -19.79 21.27
C LYS A 344 -11.77 -19.23 22.35
N PHE A 345 -12.25 -18.21 23.04
CA PHE A 345 -11.54 -17.54 24.12
C PHE A 345 -12.26 -17.80 25.44
N THR A 346 -11.52 -18.19 26.46
CA THR A 346 -12.05 -18.38 27.82
C THR A 346 -11.09 -17.78 28.81
N ASN A 347 -11.62 -16.99 29.78
CA ASN A 347 -10.79 -16.47 30.87
C ASN A 347 -10.31 -17.61 31.75
N VAL A 348 -9.02 -17.61 32.03
CA VAL A 348 -8.38 -18.67 32.85
C VAL A 348 -8.38 -18.33 34.35
N PHE A 349 -8.53 -17.07 34.74
CA PHE A 349 -8.54 -16.68 36.13
C PHE A 349 -9.94 -16.71 36.75
N ALA A 350 -10.05 -17.49 37.81
CA ALA A 350 -11.14 -17.30 38.80
C ALA A 350 -10.84 -16.00 39.60
N SER A 351 -11.90 -15.31 40.00
CA SER A 351 -11.93 -13.99 40.66
C SER A 351 -11.11 -13.82 41.95
N ASN A 352 -10.38 -14.83 42.40
CA ASN A 352 -9.71 -14.88 43.71
C ASN A 352 -8.18 -14.84 43.63
N ALA A 353 -7.57 -14.74 42.47
CA ALA A 353 -6.11 -14.64 42.37
C ALA A 353 -5.67 -13.16 42.33
N HIS A 354 -4.81 -12.81 43.25
CA HIS A 354 -4.18 -11.50 43.41
C HIS A 354 -3.21 -11.11 42.23
N THR A 355 -3.55 -11.45 41.02
CA THR A 355 -2.68 -11.20 39.88
C THR A 355 -3.02 -9.87 39.23
N ASP A 356 -1.94 -9.20 38.80
CA ASP A 356 -2.00 -8.02 37.97
C ASP A 356 -2.82 -8.30 36.70
N LYS A 357 -3.60 -7.34 36.25
CA LYS A 357 -4.37 -7.43 35.02
C LYS A 357 -3.47 -7.32 33.77
N ARG A 358 -2.23 -6.88 33.93
CA ARG A 358 -1.23 -6.74 32.87
C ARG A 358 -0.23 -7.89 32.90
N ILE A 359 -0.28 -8.76 31.90
CA ILE A 359 0.67 -9.86 31.70
C ILE A 359 1.69 -9.44 30.65
N GLN A 360 2.94 -9.27 31.05
CA GLN A 360 4.01 -8.80 30.18
C GLN A 360 4.69 -9.94 29.40
N CYS A 361 4.92 -11.08 30.04
CA CYS A 361 5.55 -12.22 29.40
C CYS A 361 5.08 -13.55 29.99
N LEU A 362 5.05 -14.57 29.13
CA LEU A 362 4.75 -15.95 29.47
C LEU A 362 5.87 -16.86 28.99
N TYR A 363 6.18 -17.86 29.75
CA TYR A 363 7.16 -18.87 29.42
C TYR A 363 6.75 -20.24 29.93
N THR A 364 6.85 -21.27 29.11
CA THR A 364 6.59 -22.66 29.53
C THR A 364 7.90 -23.38 29.72
N ASP A 365 8.14 -23.92 30.91
CA ASP A 365 9.35 -24.68 31.23
C ASP A 365 9.31 -26.13 30.72
N LYS A 366 10.39 -26.86 30.89
CA LYS A 366 10.53 -28.26 30.49
C LYS A 366 9.54 -29.21 31.20
N ASP A 367 9.12 -28.84 32.41
CA ASP A 367 8.13 -29.58 33.21
C ASP A 367 6.69 -29.17 32.91
N LYS A 368 6.52 -28.35 31.83
CA LYS A 368 5.22 -27.80 31.37
C LYS A 368 4.56 -26.88 32.40
N ASN A 369 5.30 -26.29 33.34
CA ASN A 369 4.76 -25.22 34.16
C ASN A 369 4.76 -23.91 33.38
N LEU A 370 3.72 -23.13 33.52
CA LEU A 370 3.60 -21.82 32.92
C LEU A 370 4.13 -20.75 33.90
N TRP A 371 5.16 -20.04 33.50
CA TRP A 371 5.72 -18.89 34.20
C TRP A 371 5.10 -17.62 33.67
N ILE A 372 4.66 -16.76 34.57
CA ILE A 372 3.85 -15.59 34.29
C ILE A 372 4.56 -14.36 34.86
N GLY A 373 5.06 -13.51 33.97
CA GLY A 373 5.64 -12.23 34.34
C GLY A 373 4.59 -11.12 34.18
N THR A 374 4.43 -10.33 35.22
CA THR A 374 3.40 -9.31 35.32
C THR A 374 3.96 -7.90 35.30
N GLY A 375 3.09 -6.92 35.06
CA GLY A 375 3.45 -5.50 35.03
C GLY A 375 3.75 -4.91 36.42
N SER A 376 3.19 -5.46 37.51
CA SER A 376 3.34 -4.90 38.85
C SER A 376 3.30 -5.92 39.98
N SER A 377 3.09 -7.20 39.68
CA SER A 377 2.91 -8.26 40.72
C SER A 377 4.03 -9.32 40.70
N GLY A 378 5.12 -9.12 39.94
CA GLY A 378 6.26 -10.01 39.87
C GLY A 378 6.05 -11.24 39.04
N VAL A 379 6.62 -12.38 39.46
CA VAL A 379 6.55 -13.65 38.74
C VAL A 379 5.67 -14.64 39.48
N TRP A 380 4.79 -15.28 38.71
CA TRP A 380 3.93 -16.39 39.19
C TRP A 380 4.24 -17.64 38.38
N LYS A 381 4.11 -18.78 39.03
CA LYS A 381 4.21 -20.12 38.41
C LYS A 381 2.85 -20.82 38.48
N TYR A 382 2.40 -21.32 37.33
CA TYR A 382 1.18 -22.12 37.22
C TYR A 382 1.53 -23.55 36.82
N ASN A 383 1.18 -24.52 37.64
CA ASN A 383 1.49 -25.93 37.44
C ASN A 383 0.37 -26.71 36.73
N GLY A 384 -0.66 -26.02 36.22
CA GLY A 384 -1.88 -26.56 35.63
C GLY A 384 -3.05 -26.68 36.61
N LYS A 385 -2.83 -26.49 37.92
CA LYS A 385 -3.84 -26.49 38.95
C LYS A 385 -3.76 -25.25 39.86
N ASP A 386 -2.57 -24.99 40.40
CA ASP A 386 -2.35 -23.97 41.43
C ASP A 386 -1.40 -22.89 40.90
N TYR A 387 -1.59 -21.65 41.39
CA TYR A 387 -0.72 -20.51 41.13
C TYR A 387 0.15 -20.26 42.37
N GLU A 388 1.47 -20.20 42.13
CA GLU A 388 2.48 -19.97 43.16
C GLU A 388 3.19 -18.64 42.87
N TYR A 389 3.24 -17.73 43.83
CA TYR A 389 4.04 -16.50 43.73
C TYR A 389 5.49 -16.81 44.09
N ILE A 390 6.39 -16.44 43.20
CA ILE A 390 7.83 -16.66 43.38
C ILE A 390 8.51 -15.40 43.91
N LYS A 391 9.09 -15.50 45.11
CA LYS A 391 9.74 -14.37 45.79
C LYS A 391 11.13 -14.05 45.22
N GLY A 392 11.70 -12.89 45.60
CA GLY A 392 13.08 -12.54 45.33
C GLY A 392 13.32 -11.45 44.30
N ILE A 393 12.26 -10.96 43.68
CA ILE A 393 12.31 -9.81 42.76
C ILE A 393 11.83 -8.59 43.51
N SER A 394 12.71 -7.57 43.66
CA SER A 394 12.39 -6.32 44.35
C SER A 394 11.46 -5.44 43.52
N GLU A 395 11.71 -5.40 42.19
CA GLU A 395 10.90 -4.66 41.19
C GLU A 395 9.90 -5.62 40.57
N ARG A 396 8.65 -5.34 40.78
CA ARG A 396 7.57 -6.24 40.40
C ARG A 396 7.22 -6.27 38.91
N SER A 397 7.80 -5.37 38.08
CA SER A 397 7.61 -5.38 36.62
C SER A 397 8.58 -6.32 35.92
N VAL A 398 8.05 -7.32 35.20
CA VAL A 398 8.82 -8.39 34.59
C VAL A 398 8.52 -8.40 33.08
N PHE A 399 9.56 -8.17 32.28
CA PHE A 399 9.42 -8.01 30.82
C PHE A 399 9.82 -9.26 30.02
N ALA A 400 10.65 -10.11 30.56
CA ALA A 400 11.08 -11.33 29.90
C ALA A 400 11.30 -12.47 30.89
N ILE A 401 10.92 -13.69 30.50
CA ILE A 401 11.23 -14.93 31.19
C ILE A 401 11.76 -15.95 30.19
N ALA A 402 12.81 -16.67 30.54
CA ALA A 402 13.37 -17.75 29.72
C ALA A 402 14.03 -18.82 30.64
N SER A 403 14.33 -19.98 30.10
CA SER A 403 15.28 -20.91 30.75
C SER A 403 16.56 -21.04 29.98
N ASP A 404 17.65 -21.32 30.68
CA ASP A 404 18.87 -21.83 30.04
C ASP A 404 18.76 -23.35 29.73
N ASP A 405 19.76 -23.89 29.04
CA ASP A 405 19.75 -25.32 28.69
C ASP A 405 19.91 -26.25 29.91
N ALA A 406 20.30 -25.71 31.09
CA ALA A 406 20.29 -26.43 32.37
C ALA A 406 18.92 -26.48 33.04
N GLY A 407 17.96 -25.68 32.53
CA GLY A 407 16.60 -25.55 33.09
C GLY A 407 16.49 -24.48 34.18
N THR A 408 17.54 -23.67 34.42
CA THR A 408 17.43 -22.53 35.33
C THR A 408 16.50 -21.48 34.73
N ILE A 409 15.48 -21.02 35.45
CA ILE A 409 14.57 -19.96 35.04
C ILE A 409 15.26 -18.60 35.27
N TRP A 410 15.24 -17.77 34.26
CA TRP A 410 15.76 -16.42 34.25
C TRP A 410 14.63 -15.43 34.00
N THR A 411 14.73 -14.27 34.62
CA THR A 411 13.77 -13.21 34.42
C THR A 411 14.45 -11.85 34.28
N GLY A 412 13.91 -11.02 33.38
CA GLY A 412 14.36 -9.66 33.10
C GLY A 412 13.37 -8.62 33.62
N THR A 413 13.89 -7.62 34.34
CA THR A 413 13.15 -6.48 34.88
C THR A 413 13.72 -5.16 34.36
N ALA A 414 13.11 -4.04 34.75
CA ALA A 414 13.65 -2.71 34.45
C ALA A 414 15.03 -2.45 35.11
N PHE A 415 15.36 -3.19 36.17
CA PHE A 415 16.54 -2.95 36.99
C PHE A 415 17.54 -4.13 37.02
N GLY A 416 17.43 -5.07 36.11
CA GLY A 416 18.37 -6.12 35.92
C GLY A 416 17.79 -7.52 35.66
N CYS A 417 18.70 -8.48 35.60
CA CYS A 417 18.38 -9.87 35.37
C CYS A 417 18.46 -10.67 36.68
N TYR A 418 17.53 -11.62 36.83
CA TYR A 418 17.46 -12.52 37.97
C TYR A 418 17.43 -13.97 37.49
N TYR A 419 17.93 -14.89 38.32
CA TYR A 419 17.87 -16.33 38.11
C TYR A 419 17.24 -17.03 39.30
N LEU A 420 16.52 -18.10 39.07
CA LEU A 420 15.83 -18.88 40.08
C LEU A 420 16.83 -19.84 40.75
N GLN A 421 16.90 -19.80 42.08
CA GLN A 421 17.66 -20.74 42.91
C GLN A 421 16.87 -21.05 44.18
N ASN A 422 16.65 -22.33 44.46
CA ASN A 422 15.88 -22.78 45.64
C ASN A 422 14.53 -22.10 45.77
N ASN A 423 13.78 -21.99 44.69
CA ASN A 423 12.46 -21.36 44.58
C ASN A 423 12.42 -19.86 44.92
N VAL A 424 13.58 -19.18 44.87
CA VAL A 424 13.68 -17.73 45.08
C VAL A 424 14.54 -17.12 43.96
N PHE A 425 14.10 -15.99 43.42
CA PHE A 425 14.89 -15.27 42.44
C PHE A 425 16.03 -14.51 43.08
N LYS A 426 17.23 -14.67 42.52
CA LYS A 426 18.44 -13.96 42.92
C LYS A 426 18.90 -13.04 41.79
N LYS A 427 19.22 -11.80 42.13
CA LYS A 427 19.72 -10.81 41.16
C LYS A 427 21.12 -11.19 40.70
N VAL A 428 21.38 -11.05 39.38
CA VAL A 428 22.72 -11.13 38.83
C VAL A 428 23.51 -9.91 39.26
N PRO A 429 24.69 -10.07 39.88
CA PRO A 429 25.50 -8.92 40.29
C PRO A 429 25.96 -8.08 39.10
N GLY A 430 25.90 -6.76 39.24
CA GLY A 430 26.33 -5.82 38.22
C GLY A 430 25.43 -4.60 38.04
N PRO A 431 25.68 -3.78 37.01
CA PRO A 431 24.86 -2.60 36.71
C PRO A 431 23.40 -2.93 36.45
N ASN A 432 22.53 -1.96 36.73
CA ASN A 432 21.13 -2.08 36.40
C ASN A 432 20.93 -1.82 34.90
N TYR A 433 20.41 -2.82 34.24
CA TYR A 433 19.98 -2.75 32.85
C TYR A 433 18.48 -2.94 32.77
N PHE A 434 17.81 -2.15 31.96
CA PHE A 434 16.42 -2.45 31.55
C PHE A 434 16.43 -3.62 30.56
N ILE A 435 15.92 -4.76 30.99
CA ILE A 435 15.95 -6.00 30.19
C ILE A 435 14.68 -6.07 29.34
N THR A 436 14.85 -6.27 28.05
CA THR A 436 13.76 -6.35 27.07
C THR A 436 13.53 -7.77 26.56
N SER A 437 14.57 -8.59 26.49
CA SER A 437 14.46 -9.97 25.99
C SER A 437 15.59 -10.86 26.54
N LEU A 438 15.36 -12.16 26.52
CA LEU A 438 16.27 -13.19 27.02
C LEU A 438 16.38 -14.33 26.04
N LEU A 439 17.62 -14.84 25.78
CA LEU A 439 17.85 -15.98 24.90
C LEU A 439 18.96 -16.87 25.43
N SER A 440 18.70 -18.17 25.60
CA SER A 440 19.71 -19.17 25.97
C SER A 440 20.71 -19.44 24.85
N LEU A 441 22.01 -19.36 25.16
CA LEU A 441 23.06 -19.80 24.24
C LEU A 441 23.65 -21.18 24.62
N GLY A 442 23.35 -21.66 25.81
CA GLY A 442 23.86 -22.92 26.36
C GLY A 442 23.50 -23.11 27.81
N LYS A 443 24.14 -24.08 28.50
CA LYS A 443 23.82 -24.46 29.90
C LYS A 443 23.97 -23.32 30.90
N ASP A 444 24.97 -22.45 30.71
CA ASP A 444 25.29 -21.40 31.66
C ASP A 444 25.51 -20.05 30.98
N SER A 445 25.00 -19.89 29.77
CA SER A 445 25.19 -18.68 28.98
C SER A 445 23.89 -18.17 28.43
N LEU A 446 23.63 -16.89 28.68
CA LEU A 446 22.41 -16.19 28.31
C LEU A 446 22.74 -14.89 27.59
N LEU A 447 22.16 -14.67 26.42
CA LEU A 447 22.07 -13.35 25.80
C LEU A 447 20.92 -12.60 26.41
N VAL A 448 21.16 -11.37 26.76
CA VAL A 448 20.20 -10.49 27.40
C VAL A 448 20.06 -9.22 26.55
N GLY A 449 18.91 -9.03 25.93
CA GLY A 449 18.55 -7.80 25.26
C GLY A 449 18.21 -6.71 26.25
N THR A 450 18.72 -5.53 26.01
CA THR A 450 18.51 -4.35 26.86
C THR A 450 18.05 -3.16 26.03
N GLN A 451 17.68 -2.07 26.67
CA GLN A 451 17.41 -0.79 25.97
C GLN A 451 18.66 -0.19 25.30
N ALA A 452 19.85 -0.69 25.59
CA ALA A 452 21.12 -0.19 25.04
C ALA A 452 22.01 -1.34 24.56
N GLY A 453 21.45 -2.21 23.70
CA GLY A 453 22.14 -3.33 23.08
C GLY A 453 21.99 -4.65 23.83
N VAL A 454 23.00 -5.52 23.70
CA VAL A 454 23.00 -6.88 24.24
C VAL A 454 24.12 -7.04 25.24
N ILE A 455 23.84 -7.72 26.34
CA ILE A 455 24.84 -8.19 27.29
C ILE A 455 24.88 -9.72 27.31
N LEU A 456 26.03 -10.26 27.64
CA LEU A 456 26.24 -11.70 27.84
C LEU A 456 26.36 -12.01 29.32
N ILE A 457 25.60 -12.96 29.81
CA ILE A 457 25.73 -13.55 31.14
C ILE A 457 26.31 -14.94 30.96
N VAL A 458 27.36 -15.23 31.72
CA VAL A 458 27.99 -16.54 31.79
C VAL A 458 28.16 -16.91 33.26
N ASN A 459 27.82 -18.14 33.64
CA ASN A 459 27.93 -18.62 35.02
C ASN A 459 27.31 -17.64 36.04
N LYS A 460 26.12 -17.11 35.77
CA LYS A 460 25.37 -16.17 36.61
C LYS A 460 26.10 -14.84 36.89
N LYS A 461 27.06 -14.47 36.03
CA LYS A 461 27.82 -13.19 36.11
C LYS A 461 27.74 -12.50 34.75
N ILE A 462 27.69 -11.18 34.75
CA ILE A 462 27.77 -10.39 33.51
C ILE A 462 29.22 -10.51 32.99
N ALA A 463 29.35 -11.16 31.83
CA ALA A 463 30.68 -11.33 31.18
C ALA A 463 31.08 -10.06 30.37
N GLY A 464 30.18 -9.11 30.21
CA GLY A 464 30.43 -7.83 29.56
C GLY A 464 29.32 -7.44 28.55
N LYS A 465 29.43 -6.21 28.00
CA LYS A 465 28.64 -5.82 26.84
C LYS A 465 29.10 -6.64 25.64
N PHE A 466 28.14 -7.20 24.95
CA PHE A 466 28.42 -7.94 23.74
C PHE A 466 28.98 -6.97 22.67
N LYS A 467 30.20 -7.24 22.18
CA LYS A 467 30.93 -6.35 21.28
C LYS A 467 30.37 -6.34 19.85
N LEU A 468 29.06 -6.12 19.71
CA LEU A 468 28.43 -5.82 18.43
C LEU A 468 28.14 -4.31 18.43
N ASN A 469 29.11 -3.52 17.97
CA ASN A 469 29.01 -2.04 17.95
C ASN A 469 27.75 -1.53 17.25
N ALA A 470 27.25 -2.28 16.25
CA ALA A 470 26.01 -1.95 15.52
C ALA A 470 24.74 -1.96 16.40
N LEU A 471 24.71 -2.80 17.46
CA LEU A 471 23.57 -2.95 18.38
C LEU A 471 23.71 -2.12 19.66
N SER A 472 24.85 -1.49 19.91
CA SER A 472 25.18 -0.90 21.21
C SER A 472 24.29 0.29 21.65
N THR A 473 23.51 0.87 20.74
CA THR A 473 22.66 2.05 20.98
C THR A 473 21.17 1.77 20.79
N SER A 474 20.76 0.55 20.39
CA SER A 474 19.37 0.21 20.10
C SER A 474 18.80 -0.73 21.16
N ALA A 475 17.51 -0.58 21.50
CA ALA A 475 16.84 -1.57 22.31
C ALA A 475 16.63 -2.86 21.51
N VAL A 476 16.91 -4.01 22.13
CA VAL A 476 16.75 -5.33 21.51
C VAL A 476 15.49 -5.99 22.03
N TYR A 477 14.40 -5.85 21.26
CA TYR A 477 13.07 -6.29 21.68
C TYR A 477 12.86 -7.80 21.63
N CYS A 478 13.47 -8.45 20.67
CA CYS A 478 13.34 -9.91 20.50
C CYS A 478 14.62 -10.53 19.95
N MET A 479 14.80 -11.81 20.26
CA MET A 479 15.92 -12.62 19.79
C MET A 479 15.44 -13.99 19.39
N LEU A 480 15.96 -14.53 18.28
CA LEU A 480 15.63 -15.89 17.82
C LEU A 480 16.91 -16.65 17.47
N LYS A 481 17.08 -17.83 18.05
CA LYS A 481 18.21 -18.75 17.77
C LYS A 481 17.86 -19.63 16.57
N ILE A 482 18.74 -19.63 15.56
CA ILE A 482 18.59 -20.44 14.35
C ILE A 482 19.91 -21.19 14.12
N ASN A 483 19.89 -22.53 14.28
CA ASN A 483 21.09 -23.37 14.09
C ASN A 483 22.35 -22.85 14.82
N GLY A 484 22.17 -22.33 16.03
CA GLY A 484 23.26 -21.79 16.83
C GLY A 484 23.63 -20.34 16.56
N ASN A 485 23.14 -19.73 15.48
CA ASN A 485 23.23 -18.30 15.14
C ASN A 485 22.04 -17.53 15.72
N VAL A 486 22.04 -16.21 15.65
CA VAL A 486 20.99 -15.39 16.30
C VAL A 486 20.50 -14.27 15.37
N LEU A 487 19.20 -14.09 15.35
CA LEU A 487 18.54 -12.89 14.84
C LEU A 487 18.18 -11.97 16.01
N PHE A 488 18.31 -10.65 15.82
CA PHE A 488 17.93 -9.62 16.79
C PHE A 488 16.95 -8.65 16.15
N GLY A 489 15.83 -8.44 16.78
CA GLY A 489 14.88 -7.38 16.43
C GLY A 489 15.11 -6.16 17.31
N THR A 490 15.17 -4.97 16.70
CA THR A 490 15.46 -3.70 17.37
C THR A 490 14.32 -2.69 17.25
N ASP A 491 14.39 -1.64 18.05
CA ASP A 491 13.43 -0.53 18.09
C ASP A 491 13.62 0.53 17.00
N ASP A 492 14.79 0.62 16.38
CA ASP A 492 15.12 1.72 15.46
C ASP A 492 15.89 1.33 14.21
N LYS A 493 16.59 0.18 14.21
CA LYS A 493 17.51 -0.23 13.14
C LYS A 493 17.08 -1.47 12.36
N GLY A 494 15.90 -2.02 12.66
CA GLY A 494 15.39 -3.20 11.97
C GLY A 494 15.89 -4.52 12.53
N LEU A 495 16.15 -5.46 11.65
CA LEU A 495 16.58 -6.81 11.95
C LEU A 495 18.10 -6.95 11.77
N PHE A 496 18.76 -7.58 12.74
CA PHE A 496 20.14 -7.98 12.61
C PHE A 496 20.26 -9.50 12.57
N SER A 497 21.09 -10.01 11.70
CA SER A 497 21.50 -11.42 11.67
C SER A 497 22.96 -11.55 12.09
N TRP A 498 23.23 -12.41 13.06
CA TRP A 498 24.55 -12.67 13.58
C TRP A 498 24.97 -14.13 13.35
N ASN A 499 25.98 -14.30 12.55
CA ASN A 499 26.63 -15.59 12.35
C ASN A 499 27.74 -15.80 13.40
N ARG A 500 27.51 -16.70 14.34
CA ARG A 500 28.45 -16.95 15.45
C ARG A 500 29.77 -17.60 15.02
N LYS A 501 29.76 -18.34 13.91
CA LYS A 501 30.98 -19.06 13.45
C LYS A 501 32.07 -18.10 12.98
N ASN A 502 31.68 -17.10 12.18
CA ASN A 502 32.61 -16.11 11.61
C ASN A 502 32.49 -14.73 12.24
N ASN A 503 31.62 -14.60 13.27
CA ASN A 503 31.29 -13.35 13.97
C ASN A 503 30.82 -12.21 13.06
N SER A 504 30.24 -12.54 11.88
CA SER A 504 29.70 -11.54 10.98
C SER A 504 28.28 -11.12 11.39
N ILE A 505 27.98 -9.83 11.24
CA ILE A 505 26.67 -9.26 11.48
C ILE A 505 26.19 -8.53 10.23
N LYS A 506 24.92 -8.71 9.89
CA LYS A 506 24.25 -7.97 8.81
C LYS A 506 23.00 -7.30 9.37
N ASN A 507 22.69 -6.12 8.87
CA ASN A 507 21.49 -5.35 9.21
C ASN A 507 20.54 -5.34 8.01
N TYR A 508 19.25 -5.44 8.30
CA TYR A 508 18.15 -5.39 7.33
C TYR A 508 17.09 -4.42 7.85
N ASN A 509 16.71 -3.46 7.02
CA ASN A 509 15.85 -2.36 7.39
C ASN A 509 14.94 -1.92 6.22
N ILE A 510 14.33 -0.75 6.31
CA ILE A 510 13.44 -0.21 5.27
C ILE A 510 14.13 -0.13 3.89
N LYS A 511 15.44 0.14 3.83
CA LYS A 511 16.20 0.19 2.56
C LYS A 511 16.31 -1.18 1.89
N ASP A 512 16.19 -2.24 2.67
CA ASP A 512 16.22 -3.64 2.20
C ASP A 512 14.81 -4.19 1.94
N GLY A 513 13.77 -3.34 1.98
CA GLY A 513 12.38 -3.69 1.68
C GLY A 513 11.51 -4.03 2.90
N PHE A 514 12.00 -3.87 4.12
CA PHE A 514 11.15 -3.94 5.30
C PHE A 514 10.16 -2.76 5.34
N ASN A 515 9.00 -2.97 5.94
CA ASN A 515 7.97 -1.93 6.09
C ASN A 515 8.18 -1.05 7.34
N SER A 516 9.09 -1.44 8.24
CA SER A 516 9.42 -0.72 9.47
C SER A 516 10.82 -1.06 9.95
N ASN A 517 11.47 -0.10 10.61
CA ASN A 517 12.71 -0.33 11.34
C ASN A 517 12.48 -0.87 12.76
N ILE A 518 11.23 -0.97 13.21
CA ILE A 518 10.90 -1.55 14.51
C ILE A 518 10.54 -3.02 14.30
N VAL A 519 11.26 -3.92 14.95
CA VAL A 519 11.01 -5.36 14.95
C VAL A 519 10.68 -5.80 16.36
N TYR A 520 9.42 -6.14 16.59
CA TYR A 520 8.88 -6.49 17.90
C TYR A 520 8.95 -7.97 18.23
N SER A 521 8.82 -8.84 17.25
CA SER A 521 8.75 -10.28 17.49
C SER A 521 9.30 -11.11 16.33
N LEU A 522 9.81 -12.29 16.64
CA LEU A 522 10.38 -13.24 15.70
C LEU A 522 9.90 -14.65 16.02
N VAL A 523 9.39 -15.38 15.04
CA VAL A 523 9.03 -16.80 15.19
C VAL A 523 9.29 -17.56 13.91
N ALA A 524 9.77 -18.80 14.03
CA ALA A 524 9.99 -19.70 12.89
C ALA A 524 8.79 -20.63 12.72
N ASP A 525 8.35 -20.83 11.47
CA ASP A 525 7.37 -21.86 11.13
C ASP A 525 8.03 -23.26 10.96
N LYS A 526 7.25 -24.25 10.53
CA LYS A 526 7.74 -25.61 10.29
C LYS A 526 8.75 -25.70 9.14
N GLN A 527 8.58 -24.86 8.11
CA GLN A 527 9.43 -24.82 6.93
C GLN A 527 10.75 -24.08 7.19
N GLY A 528 10.86 -23.44 8.35
CA GLY A 528 12.03 -22.62 8.73
C GLY A 528 11.97 -21.19 8.20
N ILE A 529 10.83 -20.75 7.69
CA ILE A 529 10.56 -19.36 7.35
C ILE A 529 10.38 -18.57 8.65
N ILE A 530 11.02 -17.42 8.72
CA ILE A 530 10.92 -16.54 9.88
C ILE A 530 9.84 -15.49 9.64
N TRP A 531 8.90 -15.43 10.54
CA TRP A 531 7.86 -14.44 10.60
C TRP A 531 8.32 -13.31 11.51
N VAL A 532 8.36 -12.12 10.96
CA VAL A 532 8.90 -10.91 11.59
C VAL A 532 7.75 -9.96 11.89
N GLY A 533 7.40 -9.83 13.15
CA GLY A 533 6.41 -8.86 13.61
C GLY A 533 7.03 -7.47 13.74
N THR A 534 6.45 -6.48 13.08
CA THR A 534 6.99 -5.12 12.98
C THR A 534 5.99 -4.07 13.44
N GLY A 535 6.42 -2.80 13.50
CA GLY A 535 5.54 -1.65 13.77
C GLY A 535 4.51 -1.37 12.67
N ARG A 536 4.59 -2.08 11.52
CA ARG A 536 3.67 -1.91 10.39
C ARG A 536 3.20 -3.24 9.79
N GLY A 537 2.98 -4.23 10.63
CA GLY A 537 2.51 -5.55 10.20
C GLY A 537 3.59 -6.62 10.25
N VAL A 538 3.38 -7.69 9.53
CA VAL A 538 4.23 -8.90 9.58
C VAL A 538 4.92 -9.11 8.25
N LYS A 539 6.23 -9.35 8.28
CA LYS A 539 7.04 -9.75 7.12
C LYS A 539 7.49 -11.19 7.27
N ARG A 540 7.74 -11.85 6.15
CA ARG A 540 8.29 -13.20 6.11
C ARG A 540 9.66 -13.16 5.45
N ILE A 541 10.62 -13.87 6.03
CA ILE A 541 11.97 -13.96 5.48
C ILE A 541 12.43 -15.41 5.45
N SER A 542 13.18 -15.76 4.42
CA SER A 542 14.03 -16.95 4.43
C SER A 542 15.41 -16.55 4.92
N VAL A 543 16.04 -17.47 5.69
CA VAL A 543 17.38 -17.24 6.22
C VAL A 543 18.29 -18.35 5.71
N ASP A 544 19.31 -17.97 4.97
CA ASP A 544 20.35 -18.91 4.56
C ASP A 544 21.11 -19.43 5.79
N ARG A 545 21.16 -20.74 5.95
CA ARG A 545 21.67 -21.40 7.16
C ARG A 545 23.19 -21.28 7.32
N GLN A 546 23.93 -21.00 6.25
CA GLN A 546 25.40 -20.90 6.28
C GLN A 546 25.86 -19.46 6.43
N THR A 547 25.29 -18.56 5.63
CA THR A 547 25.69 -17.14 5.57
C THR A 547 24.90 -16.25 6.50
N MET A 548 23.77 -16.72 7.01
CA MET A 548 22.78 -15.92 7.74
C MET A 548 22.23 -14.74 6.93
N ALA A 549 22.28 -14.82 5.60
CA ALA A 549 21.64 -13.84 4.73
C ALA A 549 20.11 -14.01 4.81
N CYS A 550 19.42 -12.89 5.01
CA CYS A 550 17.97 -12.85 5.04
C CYS A 550 17.45 -12.37 3.68
N THR A 551 16.47 -13.07 3.13
CA THR A 551 15.76 -12.70 1.91
C THR A 551 14.30 -12.52 2.23
N LEU A 552 13.74 -11.35 1.89
CA LEU A 552 12.31 -11.10 2.04
C LEU A 552 11.51 -12.00 1.11
N LEU A 553 10.45 -12.58 1.63
CA LEU A 553 9.49 -13.37 0.87
C LEU A 553 8.29 -12.48 0.51
N PRO A 554 7.65 -12.74 -0.64
CA PRO A 554 6.44 -12.04 -1.04
C PRO A 554 5.33 -12.17 0.01
N ASN A 555 4.45 -11.17 0.08
CA ASN A 555 3.28 -11.25 0.95
C ASN A 555 2.33 -12.33 0.44
N SER A 556 1.73 -13.10 1.35
CA SER A 556 0.74 -14.12 1.00
C SER A 556 -0.64 -13.54 0.64
N THR A 557 -0.86 -12.26 0.88
CA THR A 557 -2.12 -11.55 0.65
C THR A 557 -1.92 -10.30 -0.19
N SER A 558 -2.95 -9.88 -0.91
CA SER A 558 -2.96 -8.68 -1.75
C SER A 558 -2.80 -7.40 -0.93
N LYS A 559 -3.41 -7.34 0.23
CA LYS A 559 -3.34 -6.21 1.13
C LYS A 559 -2.50 -6.57 2.34
N GLU A 560 -1.41 -5.85 2.54
CA GLU A 560 -0.61 -6.02 3.75
C GLU A 560 -1.44 -5.63 4.97
N LEU A 561 -1.54 -6.53 5.94
CA LEU A 561 -2.20 -6.21 7.20
C LEU A 561 -1.33 -5.23 7.97
N ILE A 562 -1.66 -3.95 7.87
CA ILE A 562 -0.96 -2.86 8.56
C ILE A 562 -1.52 -2.78 9.99
N VAL A 563 -1.09 -3.70 10.84
CA VAL A 563 -1.39 -3.70 12.27
C VAL A 563 -0.09 -3.86 13.03
N GLU A 564 0.17 -2.96 13.97
CA GLU A 564 1.34 -3.03 14.83
C GLU A 564 1.30 -4.30 15.68
N THR A 565 2.39 -5.06 15.67
CA THR A 565 2.56 -6.24 16.52
C THR A 565 3.11 -5.83 17.88
N ASN A 566 2.92 -6.68 18.90
CA ASN A 566 3.43 -6.42 20.23
C ASN A 566 4.77 -7.12 20.47
N GLN A 567 5.58 -6.56 21.38
CA GLN A 567 6.87 -7.08 21.73
C GLN A 567 6.78 -8.50 22.28
N GLY A 568 7.51 -9.44 21.67
CA GLY A 568 7.55 -10.85 22.09
C GLY A 568 6.24 -11.63 21.87
N ALA A 569 5.20 -11.00 21.30
CA ALA A 569 3.88 -11.58 21.11
C ALA A 569 3.77 -12.41 19.83
N SER A 570 4.61 -13.43 19.67
CA SER A 570 4.56 -14.36 18.56
C SER A 570 4.66 -15.81 19.06
N PHE A 571 3.89 -16.69 18.44
CA PHE A 571 3.84 -18.10 18.86
C PHE A 571 3.53 -19.00 17.66
N ARG A 572 4.16 -20.18 17.62
CA ARG A 572 3.85 -21.21 16.63
C ARG A 572 2.97 -22.30 17.22
N ASP A 573 1.85 -22.56 16.58
CA ASP A 573 0.93 -23.65 16.89
C ASP A 573 0.73 -24.56 15.66
N GLY A 574 1.54 -25.62 15.58
CA GLY A 574 1.53 -26.51 14.42
C GLY A 574 1.84 -25.77 13.12
N ASP A 575 0.85 -25.70 12.25
CA ASP A 575 0.87 -25.00 10.94
C ASP A 575 0.33 -23.58 11.03
N LYS A 576 0.18 -23.04 12.23
CA LYS A 576 -0.31 -21.68 12.47
C LYS A 576 0.74 -20.87 13.17
N ILE A 577 0.83 -19.60 12.75
CA ILE A 577 1.60 -18.56 13.45
C ILE A 577 0.60 -17.59 14.08
N LEU A 578 0.69 -17.46 15.38
CA LEU A 578 -0.11 -16.52 16.16
C LEU A 578 0.72 -15.26 16.44
N MET A 579 0.15 -14.10 16.15
CA MET A 579 0.76 -12.79 16.41
C MET A 579 -0.17 -11.94 17.27
N GLY A 580 0.32 -11.53 18.42
CA GLY A 580 -0.36 -10.53 19.24
C GLY A 580 -0.17 -9.14 18.63
N THR A 581 -1.27 -8.41 18.51
CA THR A 581 -1.30 -7.08 17.89
C THR A 581 -2.02 -6.08 18.78
N THR A 582 -1.89 -4.81 18.44
CA THR A 582 -2.65 -3.73 19.12
C THR A 582 -4.16 -3.82 18.90
N LYS A 583 -4.63 -4.67 17.96
CA LYS A 583 -6.05 -4.91 17.66
C LYS A 583 -6.56 -6.29 18.10
N GLY A 584 -5.72 -7.10 18.76
CA GLY A 584 -6.09 -8.43 19.21
C GLY A 584 -5.11 -9.51 18.78
N LEU A 585 -5.61 -10.70 18.44
CA LEU A 585 -4.85 -11.85 18.00
C LEU A 585 -5.00 -12.04 16.48
N THR A 586 -3.91 -12.06 15.75
CA THR A 586 -3.89 -12.49 14.34
C THR A 586 -3.31 -13.89 14.25
N VAL A 587 -4.02 -14.79 13.59
CA VAL A 587 -3.60 -16.17 13.35
C VAL A 587 -3.34 -16.34 11.87
N TYR A 588 -2.11 -16.61 11.49
CA TYR A 588 -1.68 -16.91 10.12
C TYR A 588 -1.63 -18.43 9.92
N ASN A 589 -2.14 -18.90 8.80
CA ASN A 589 -1.98 -20.27 8.35
C ASN A 589 -0.67 -20.39 7.53
N THR A 590 0.20 -21.35 7.86
CA THR A 590 1.46 -21.57 7.13
C THR A 590 1.36 -22.64 6.06
N ASP A 591 0.35 -23.49 6.11
CA ASP A 591 0.05 -24.53 5.11
C ASP A 591 -0.79 -24.02 3.93
N ILE A 592 -0.79 -22.74 3.71
CA ILE A 592 -1.48 -22.22 2.53
C ILE A 592 -0.80 -22.83 1.30
N ASN A 593 -1.55 -23.62 0.57
CA ASN A 593 -1.25 -23.91 -0.82
C ASN A 593 -1.16 -22.53 -1.52
N THR A 594 0.06 -22.04 -1.66
CA THR A 594 0.28 -20.86 -2.47
C THR A 594 -0.16 -21.26 -3.86
N HIS A 595 -1.33 -20.76 -4.29
CA HIS A 595 -1.68 -20.85 -5.68
C HIS A 595 -0.47 -20.42 -6.50
N PRO A 596 -0.17 -21.08 -7.61
CA PRO A 596 0.91 -20.62 -8.48
C PRO A 596 0.67 -19.13 -8.72
N ALA A 597 1.71 -18.36 -8.49
CA ALA A 597 1.62 -16.90 -8.63
C ALA A 597 1.16 -16.59 -10.06
N SER A 598 0.07 -15.87 -10.20
CA SER A 598 -0.45 -15.46 -11.52
C SER A 598 0.41 -14.32 -12.07
N ALA A 599 0.46 -14.26 -13.38
CA ALA A 599 1.19 -13.21 -14.09
C ALA A 599 0.26 -12.01 -14.33
N PRO A 600 0.73 -10.76 -14.17
CA PRO A 600 -0.06 -9.60 -14.52
C PRO A 600 -0.31 -9.52 -16.02
N TYR A 601 -1.43 -8.97 -16.44
CA TYR A 601 -1.68 -8.65 -17.82
C TYR A 601 -1.16 -7.24 -18.12
N ILE A 602 -0.25 -7.08 -19.10
CA ILE A 602 0.33 -5.78 -19.43
C ILE A 602 -0.35 -5.16 -20.65
N LEU A 603 -0.70 -3.89 -20.56
CA LEU A 603 -1.24 -3.11 -21.67
C LEU A 603 -0.63 -1.70 -21.70
N ILE A 604 -0.63 -1.09 -22.89
CA ILE A 604 -0.31 0.33 -23.07
C ILE A 604 -1.63 1.09 -22.94
N GLN A 605 -1.74 1.93 -21.92
CA GLN A 605 -2.97 2.62 -21.56
C GLN A 605 -3.20 3.86 -22.44
N SER A 606 -2.14 4.62 -22.66
CA SER A 606 -2.21 5.79 -23.54
C SER A 606 -0.82 6.23 -24.03
N VAL A 607 -0.82 6.87 -25.19
CA VAL A 607 0.37 7.56 -25.72
C VAL A 607 0.02 9.02 -25.89
N LYS A 608 0.73 9.88 -25.18
CA LYS A 608 0.54 11.34 -25.19
C LYS A 608 1.61 11.95 -26.11
N LEU A 609 1.17 12.68 -27.11
CA LEU A 609 2.04 13.40 -28.02
C LEU A 609 2.01 14.88 -27.65
N PHE A 610 3.17 15.43 -27.35
CA PHE A 610 3.35 16.84 -27.03
C PHE A 610 3.92 17.56 -28.25
N PRO A 611 3.12 18.40 -28.93
CA PRO A 611 3.65 19.19 -30.04
C PRO A 611 4.60 20.27 -29.50
N GLN A 612 5.70 20.52 -30.21
CA GLN A 612 6.64 21.59 -29.85
C GLN A 612 5.98 23.00 -29.89
N ASP A 613 4.92 23.13 -30.68
CA ASP A 613 4.12 24.37 -30.72
C ASP A 613 3.08 24.35 -29.59
N LYS A 614 3.33 25.18 -28.55
CA LYS A 614 2.46 25.31 -27.38
C LYS A 614 1.04 25.77 -27.68
N SER A 615 0.74 26.25 -28.89
CA SER A 615 -0.61 26.64 -29.33
C SER A 615 -1.47 25.42 -29.72
N ARG A 616 -0.89 24.27 -29.98
CA ARG A 616 -1.59 23.05 -30.35
C ARG A 616 -1.92 22.18 -29.16
N LYS A 617 -3.14 21.64 -29.13
CA LYS A 617 -3.57 20.73 -28.08
C LYS A 617 -2.74 19.42 -28.12
N GLN A 618 -2.44 18.89 -26.94
CA GLN A 618 -1.90 17.56 -26.75
C GLN A 618 -2.81 16.53 -27.42
N THR A 619 -2.23 15.59 -28.15
CA THR A 619 -2.96 14.47 -28.73
C THR A 619 -2.75 13.26 -27.84
N VAL A 620 -3.83 12.63 -27.42
CA VAL A 620 -3.81 11.38 -26.66
C VAL A 620 -4.32 10.26 -27.56
N ILE A 621 -3.55 9.22 -27.67
CA ILE A 621 -3.89 7.99 -28.40
C ILE A 621 -4.16 6.93 -27.33
N ASN A 622 -5.36 6.40 -27.27
CA ASN A 622 -5.78 5.39 -26.31
C ASN A 622 -5.53 3.95 -26.82
N GLU A 623 -5.73 2.97 -25.96
CA GLU A 623 -5.40 1.54 -26.00
C GLU A 623 -5.50 0.83 -27.40
N ASP A 624 -6.39 1.24 -28.31
CA ASP A 624 -6.79 0.41 -29.44
C ASP A 624 -6.06 0.70 -30.75
N THR A 625 -5.00 1.55 -30.73
CA THR A 625 -4.33 1.93 -31.97
C THR A 625 -3.17 0.98 -32.29
N THR A 626 -3.47 -0.19 -32.82
CA THR A 626 -2.49 -1.15 -33.35
C THR A 626 -2.09 -0.76 -34.77
N GLY A 627 -1.20 0.18 -34.94
CA GLY A 627 -0.69 0.58 -36.24
C GLY A 627 0.66 1.25 -36.15
N ASN A 628 1.48 1.16 -37.21
CA ASN A 628 2.68 1.98 -37.33
C ASN A 628 2.29 3.46 -37.46
N LEU A 629 2.30 4.15 -36.32
CA LEU A 629 1.98 5.57 -36.25
C LEU A 629 3.12 6.38 -36.87
N GLN A 630 2.82 7.18 -37.88
CA GLN A 630 3.77 8.11 -38.46
C GLN A 630 3.64 9.48 -37.82
N LEU A 631 4.73 9.92 -37.17
CA LEU A 631 4.81 11.20 -36.48
C LEU A 631 5.71 12.17 -37.24
N SER A 632 5.30 13.42 -37.30
CA SER A 632 6.17 14.47 -37.84
C SER A 632 7.32 14.78 -36.87
N ALA A 633 8.42 15.32 -37.37
CA ALA A 633 9.58 15.73 -36.57
C ALA A 633 9.24 16.67 -35.40
N ASN A 634 8.10 17.38 -35.46
CA ASN A 634 7.64 18.29 -34.41
C ASN A 634 6.82 17.59 -33.33
N GLN A 635 6.55 16.29 -33.50
CA GLN A 635 5.81 15.44 -32.56
C GLN A 635 6.76 14.40 -31.95
N ASN A 636 7.94 14.83 -31.55
CA ASN A 636 9.00 13.96 -31.07
C ASN A 636 9.11 13.90 -29.53
N HIS A 637 8.22 14.56 -28.83
CA HIS A 637 8.04 14.44 -27.37
C HIS A 637 6.86 13.52 -27.12
N ILE A 638 7.11 12.35 -26.54
CA ILE A 638 6.16 11.25 -26.37
C ILE A 638 6.22 10.77 -24.94
N ALA A 639 5.10 10.79 -24.26
CA ALA A 639 4.94 10.06 -23.00
C ALA A 639 4.05 8.84 -23.22
N ILE A 640 4.47 7.69 -22.69
CA ILE A 640 3.79 6.42 -22.82
C ILE A 640 3.39 5.96 -21.42
N SER A 641 2.08 5.82 -21.21
CA SER A 641 1.52 5.27 -19.99
C SER A 641 1.13 3.81 -20.24
N PHE A 642 1.47 2.94 -19.29
CA PHE A 642 1.22 1.51 -19.37
C PHE A 642 0.70 1.00 -18.03
N LEU A 643 -0.02 -0.12 -18.04
CA LEU A 643 -0.63 -0.69 -16.86
C LEU A 643 -0.49 -2.21 -16.86
N GLY A 644 0.05 -2.73 -15.77
CA GLY A 644 -0.01 -4.15 -15.45
C GLY A 644 -1.24 -4.43 -14.61
N VAL A 645 -2.26 -5.00 -15.22
CA VAL A 645 -3.49 -5.37 -14.52
C VAL A 645 -3.23 -6.61 -13.68
N TYR A 646 -3.30 -6.47 -12.38
CA TYR A 646 -3.11 -7.53 -11.40
C TYR A 646 -4.01 -7.27 -10.19
N LEU A 647 -5.23 -7.78 -10.25
CA LEU A 647 -6.27 -7.46 -9.26
C LEU A 647 -5.99 -8.04 -7.86
N LYS A 648 -5.05 -8.96 -7.75
CA LYS A 648 -4.62 -9.49 -6.46
C LYS A 648 -3.87 -8.45 -5.63
N ASN A 649 -2.93 -7.72 -6.23
CA ASN A 649 -2.17 -6.65 -5.58
C ASN A 649 -1.71 -5.59 -6.61
N PRO A 650 -2.56 -4.65 -6.99
CA PRO A 650 -2.28 -3.67 -8.04
C PRO A 650 -1.10 -2.75 -7.72
N ASP A 651 -0.91 -2.39 -6.45
CA ASP A 651 0.14 -1.46 -6.01
C ASP A 651 1.54 -2.09 -5.95
N GLY A 652 1.58 -3.42 -5.95
CA GLY A 652 2.82 -4.18 -5.90
C GLY A 652 3.46 -4.46 -7.26
N VAL A 653 2.77 -4.12 -8.36
CA VAL A 653 3.28 -4.37 -9.71
C VAL A 653 4.47 -3.45 -10.03
N THR A 654 5.49 -4.03 -10.64
CA THR A 654 6.66 -3.30 -11.16
C THR A 654 6.80 -3.54 -12.67
N TYR A 655 7.53 -2.67 -13.34
CA TYR A 655 7.62 -2.66 -14.78
C TYR A 655 9.05 -2.68 -15.26
N GLN A 656 9.29 -3.34 -16.38
CA GLN A 656 10.51 -3.23 -17.17
C GLN A 656 10.15 -2.83 -18.58
N TYR A 657 10.77 -1.81 -19.10
CA TYR A 657 10.51 -1.32 -20.45
C TYR A 657 11.82 -1.01 -21.19
N LYS A 658 11.72 -0.94 -22.50
CA LYS A 658 12.77 -0.45 -23.40
C LYS A 658 12.14 0.18 -24.63
N LEU A 659 12.85 1.10 -25.25
CA LEU A 659 12.51 1.67 -26.54
C LEU A 659 13.52 1.19 -27.57
N ASN A 660 13.15 0.16 -28.35
CA ASN A 660 13.98 -0.32 -29.45
C ASN A 660 14.25 0.83 -30.42
N GLY A 661 15.50 1.02 -30.82
CA GLY A 661 15.97 2.17 -31.56
C GLY A 661 16.64 3.24 -30.70
N LEU A 662 16.53 3.12 -29.35
CA LEU A 662 17.21 3.96 -28.39
C LEU A 662 17.93 3.13 -27.32
N ASP A 663 17.27 2.09 -26.77
CA ASP A 663 17.75 1.28 -25.65
C ASP A 663 18.20 -0.10 -26.14
N ASP A 664 19.33 -0.59 -25.62
CA ASP A 664 19.84 -1.95 -25.89
C ASP A 664 19.19 -3.02 -24.99
N LYS A 665 18.79 -2.66 -23.79
CA LYS A 665 18.28 -3.58 -22.76
C LYS A 665 17.06 -2.99 -22.04
N PHE A 666 16.26 -3.87 -21.43
CA PHE A 666 15.23 -3.44 -20.51
C PHE A 666 15.82 -2.70 -19.31
N CYS A 667 15.10 -1.69 -18.81
CA CYS A 667 15.45 -0.99 -17.57
C CYS A 667 15.36 -1.94 -16.36
N TRP A 668 15.91 -1.53 -15.23
CA TRP A 668 15.67 -2.19 -13.94
C TRP A 668 14.18 -2.08 -13.58
N PRO A 669 13.61 -3.05 -12.81
CA PRO A 669 12.22 -2.96 -12.40
C PRO A 669 11.91 -1.64 -11.68
N VAL A 670 10.90 -0.93 -12.16
CA VAL A 670 10.45 0.37 -11.64
C VAL A 670 8.97 0.33 -11.28
N LYS A 671 8.53 1.15 -10.34
CA LYS A 671 7.11 1.29 -9.97
C LYS A 671 6.35 2.28 -10.84
N ASN A 672 7.08 3.18 -11.51
CA ASN A 672 6.45 4.18 -12.37
C ASN A 672 5.81 3.51 -13.59
N ASN A 673 4.57 3.83 -13.87
CA ASN A 673 3.78 3.31 -14.99
C ASN A 673 3.68 4.30 -16.17
N GLU A 674 4.51 5.33 -16.17
CA GLU A 674 4.63 6.29 -17.26
C GLU A 674 6.11 6.57 -17.51
N VAL A 675 6.48 6.63 -18.78
CA VAL A 675 7.82 7.05 -19.23
C VAL A 675 7.68 8.19 -20.22
N ASP A 676 8.54 9.18 -20.07
CA ASP A 676 8.59 10.37 -20.92
C ASP A 676 9.87 10.41 -21.75
N TYR A 677 9.70 10.58 -23.04
CA TYR A 677 10.76 10.76 -24.01
C TYR A 677 10.66 12.18 -24.61
N PRO A 678 11.31 13.18 -24.03
CA PRO A 678 11.09 14.60 -24.35
C PRO A 678 11.61 15.01 -25.74
N SER A 679 12.50 14.23 -26.33
CA SER A 679 13.04 14.55 -27.66
C SER A 679 13.66 13.32 -28.32
N LEU A 680 12.89 12.65 -29.17
CA LEU A 680 13.38 11.52 -29.93
C LEU A 680 13.86 11.99 -31.32
N PRO A 681 15.04 11.52 -31.80
CA PRO A 681 15.47 11.76 -33.17
C PRO A 681 14.56 11.08 -34.20
N PRO A 682 14.57 11.51 -35.47
CA PRO A 682 13.87 10.79 -36.54
C PRO A 682 14.36 9.35 -36.65
N GLY A 683 13.43 8.40 -36.71
CA GLY A 683 13.73 6.98 -36.74
C GLY A 683 12.50 6.11 -36.49
N LYS A 684 12.69 4.81 -36.58
CA LYS A 684 11.66 3.81 -36.23
C LYS A 684 11.90 3.33 -34.81
N TYR A 685 10.83 3.33 -34.03
CA TYR A 685 10.86 2.96 -32.63
C TYR A 685 9.80 1.93 -32.34
N THR A 686 10.12 1.01 -31.43
CA THR A 686 9.15 0.09 -30.84
C THR A 686 9.35 0.10 -29.34
N PHE A 687 8.37 0.64 -28.63
CA PHE A 687 8.31 0.56 -27.19
C PHE A 687 7.84 -0.83 -26.78
N GLU A 688 8.54 -1.46 -25.86
CA GLU A 688 8.23 -2.77 -25.30
C GLU A 688 8.21 -2.67 -23.79
N VAL A 689 7.15 -3.17 -23.15
CA VAL A 689 7.00 -3.16 -21.68
C VAL A 689 6.50 -4.50 -21.19
N LYS A 690 7.02 -4.91 -20.02
CA LYS A 690 6.62 -6.08 -19.24
C LYS A 690 6.17 -5.63 -17.86
N ALA A 691 5.19 -6.31 -17.30
CA ALA A 691 4.82 -6.17 -15.91
C ALA A 691 5.35 -7.36 -15.10
N ILE A 692 5.69 -7.11 -13.85
CA ILE A 692 6.18 -8.11 -12.91
C ILE A 692 5.30 -8.03 -11.67
N SER A 693 4.70 -9.17 -11.31
CA SER A 693 3.90 -9.26 -10.08
C SER A 693 4.77 -9.08 -8.84
N PRO A 694 4.20 -8.75 -7.68
CA PRO A 694 4.92 -8.74 -6.40
C PRO A 694 5.62 -10.05 -6.07
N ASP A 695 5.10 -11.15 -6.60
CA ASP A 695 5.65 -12.51 -6.44
C ASP A 695 6.80 -12.81 -7.42
N GLY A 696 7.19 -11.84 -8.27
CA GLY A 696 8.29 -11.94 -9.21
C GLY A 696 7.92 -12.62 -10.54
N VAL A 697 6.62 -12.88 -10.81
CA VAL A 697 6.18 -13.48 -12.08
C VAL A 697 6.05 -12.38 -13.12
N VAL A 698 6.70 -12.60 -14.27
CA VAL A 698 6.68 -11.68 -15.39
C VAL A 698 5.45 -11.95 -16.25
N SER A 699 4.83 -10.89 -16.80
CA SER A 699 3.74 -11.00 -17.75
C SER A 699 4.11 -11.92 -18.92
N PRO A 700 3.21 -12.83 -19.35
CA PRO A 700 3.52 -13.79 -20.43
C PRO A 700 3.72 -13.09 -21.76
N ASN A 701 3.08 -11.94 -21.94
CA ASN A 701 3.17 -11.13 -23.14
C ASN A 701 3.85 -9.80 -22.85
N GLU A 702 4.48 -9.23 -23.86
CA GLU A 702 4.98 -7.86 -23.88
C GLU A 702 3.96 -6.96 -24.56
N ALA A 703 3.61 -5.84 -23.94
CA ALA A 703 2.84 -4.82 -24.64
C ALA A 703 3.79 -3.99 -25.52
N ARG A 704 3.39 -3.78 -26.77
CA ARG A 704 4.25 -3.14 -27.79
C ARG A 704 3.51 -2.01 -28.47
N PHE A 705 4.22 -0.92 -28.69
CA PHE A 705 3.76 0.22 -29.45
C PHE A 705 4.84 0.66 -30.44
N SER A 706 4.52 0.62 -31.74
CA SER A 706 5.47 0.97 -32.79
C SER A 706 5.10 2.30 -33.44
N PHE A 707 6.10 3.14 -33.64
CA PHE A 707 5.91 4.42 -34.31
C PHE A 707 7.18 4.82 -35.10
N GLU A 708 7.00 5.70 -36.07
CA GLU A 708 8.08 6.23 -36.89
C GLU A 708 8.05 7.76 -36.86
N ILE A 709 9.15 8.37 -36.47
CA ILE A 709 9.33 9.81 -36.56
C ILE A 709 9.97 10.15 -37.89
N ILE A 710 9.22 10.79 -38.76
CA ILE A 710 9.67 11.15 -40.10
C ILE A 710 10.64 12.31 -40.00
N PRO A 711 11.82 12.24 -40.65
CA PRO A 711 12.74 13.36 -40.64
C PRO A 711 12.10 14.55 -41.35
N PRO A 712 12.37 15.79 -40.88
CA PRO A 712 11.88 16.98 -41.54
C PRO A 712 12.39 17.03 -42.98
N PHE A 713 11.56 17.51 -43.90
CA PHE A 713 11.82 17.48 -45.35
C PHE A 713 13.20 18.02 -45.72
N TYR A 714 13.71 19.00 -44.96
CA TYR A 714 15.05 19.60 -45.20
C TYR A 714 16.20 18.67 -44.78
N LYS A 715 15.97 17.56 -44.05
CA LYS A 715 16.96 16.53 -43.75
C LYS A 715 16.90 15.33 -44.69
N THR A 716 15.93 15.25 -45.57
CA THR A 716 15.81 14.16 -46.55
C THR A 716 16.91 14.23 -47.60
N ALA A 717 17.33 13.07 -48.15
CA ALA A 717 18.38 13.01 -49.18
C ALA A 717 17.97 13.82 -50.41
N LEU A 718 16.68 13.75 -50.81
CA LEU A 718 16.14 14.53 -51.93
C LEU A 718 16.28 16.05 -51.74
N PHE A 719 15.94 16.53 -50.51
CA PHE A 719 16.09 17.94 -50.17
C PHE A 719 17.57 18.39 -50.16
N ARG A 720 18.46 17.54 -49.57
CA ARG A 720 19.90 17.85 -49.56
C ARG A 720 20.47 17.88 -50.97
N VAL A 721 20.10 16.94 -51.83
CA VAL A 721 20.49 16.94 -53.24
C VAL A 721 19.90 18.17 -53.94
N GLY A 722 18.59 18.47 -53.71
CA GLY A 722 17.97 19.67 -54.26
C GLY A 722 18.62 20.98 -53.78
N LEU A 723 19.00 21.01 -52.46
CA LEU A 723 19.70 22.18 -51.89
C LEU A 723 21.11 22.32 -52.46
N VAL A 724 21.83 21.20 -52.66
CA VAL A 724 23.16 21.21 -53.29
C VAL A 724 23.04 21.71 -54.73
N LEU A 725 22.04 21.22 -55.48
CA LEU A 725 21.77 21.69 -56.84
C LEU A 725 21.39 23.19 -56.85
N LEU A 726 20.55 23.61 -55.88
CA LEU A 726 20.16 25.01 -55.72
C LEU A 726 21.37 25.88 -55.32
N LEU A 727 22.22 25.37 -54.42
CA LEU A 727 23.44 26.10 -53.99
C LEU A 727 24.47 26.19 -55.16
N ILE A 728 24.58 25.13 -56.00
CA ILE A 728 25.39 25.17 -57.20
C ILE A 728 24.84 26.21 -58.18
N LEU A 729 23.50 26.22 -58.36
CA LEU A 729 22.82 27.20 -59.22
C LEU A 729 22.95 28.63 -58.68
N LEU A 730 22.78 28.78 -57.34
CA LEU A 730 22.99 30.05 -56.66
C LEU A 730 24.46 30.48 -56.65
N GLY A 731 25.36 29.52 -56.47
CA GLY A 731 26.81 29.76 -56.56
C GLY A 731 27.25 30.27 -57.93
N THR A 732 26.69 29.67 -58.98
CA THR A 732 26.95 30.18 -60.37
C THR A 732 26.33 31.54 -60.61
N LEU A 733 25.12 31.79 -60.06
CA LEU A 733 24.46 33.09 -60.12
C LEU A 733 25.22 34.16 -59.27
N LEU A 734 25.64 33.78 -58.04
CA LEU A 734 26.41 34.63 -57.14
C LEU A 734 27.83 34.90 -57.64
N GLN A 735 28.44 33.92 -58.33
CA GLN A 735 29.74 34.11 -59.00
C GLN A 735 29.60 35.14 -60.07
N ALA A 736 28.50 35.13 -60.81
CA ALA A 736 28.20 36.18 -61.83
C ALA A 736 27.91 37.54 -61.15
N LEU A 737 27.24 37.56 -60.00
CA LEU A 737 26.97 38.81 -59.25
C LEU A 737 28.14 39.31 -58.42
N TRP A 738 28.96 38.37 -57.89
CA TRP A 738 30.11 38.72 -57.02
C TRP A 738 31.26 39.40 -57.81
N TYR A 739 31.39 39.10 -59.07
CA TYR A 739 32.32 39.76 -59.91
C TYR A 739 31.98 41.25 -60.12
N SER A 740 30.72 41.58 -59.88
CA SER A 740 30.23 42.97 -59.97
C SER A 740 30.27 43.74 -58.63
N ARG A 741 30.39 43.05 -57.46
CA ARG A 741 30.22 43.70 -56.11
C ARG A 741 31.39 43.59 -55.14
N LYS A 742 32.54 43.15 -55.59
CA LYS A 742 33.74 42.85 -54.75
C LYS A 742 34.38 44.07 -54.03
N ILE A 743 33.88 45.25 -54.14
CA ILE A 743 34.60 46.48 -53.67
C ILE A 743 33.90 47.15 -52.42
N GLN A 744 32.70 46.81 -52.00
CA GLN A 744 31.98 47.65 -51.07
C GLN A 744 31.65 47.16 -49.68
N ARG A 745 32.02 45.95 -49.28
CA ARG A 745 31.57 45.47 -47.95
C ARG A 745 32.59 44.74 -47.08
N GLN A 746 33.63 45.38 -46.69
CA GLN A 746 34.58 44.84 -45.71
C GLN A 746 34.60 45.53 -44.32
N ARG A 747 33.74 46.50 -44.05
CA ARG A 747 33.91 47.31 -42.81
C ARG A 747 32.76 47.28 -41.78
N ALA A 748 31.74 46.48 -41.91
CA ALA A 748 30.54 46.66 -41.04
C ALA A 748 30.19 45.54 -40.04
N ILE A 749 30.94 44.41 -39.96
CA ILE A 749 30.43 43.22 -39.18
C ILE A 749 31.16 42.98 -37.86
N GLU A 750 32.19 43.66 -37.51
CA GLU A 750 32.93 43.31 -36.26
C GLU A 750 32.43 43.88 -34.97
N THR A 751 31.49 44.80 -34.97
CA THR A 751 31.09 45.50 -33.75
C THR A 751 29.89 44.95 -32.99
N MET A 752 29.05 44.12 -33.61
CA MET A 752 27.77 43.72 -32.95
C MET A 752 27.79 42.44 -32.06
N LYS A 753 28.84 41.67 -32.13
CA LYS A 753 28.88 40.41 -31.36
C LYS A 753 29.47 40.48 -29.95
N ARG A 754 29.94 41.66 -29.56
CA ARG A 754 30.59 41.84 -28.24
C ARG A 754 29.67 42.28 -27.10
N GLU A 755 28.55 42.86 -27.42
CA GLU A 755 27.72 43.52 -26.39
C GLU A 755 26.70 42.61 -25.69
N GLU A 756 26.26 41.51 -26.32
CA GLU A 756 25.17 40.70 -25.77
C GLU A 756 25.63 39.71 -24.68
N LYS A 757 26.85 39.29 -24.72
CA LYS A 757 27.42 38.32 -23.79
C LYS A 757 27.84 38.94 -22.42
N LEU A 758 27.94 40.27 -22.35
CA LEU A 758 28.35 40.96 -21.15
C LEU A 758 27.19 41.32 -20.20
N LYS A 759 25.99 41.51 -20.75
CA LYS A 759 24.82 41.88 -19.96
C LYS A 759 24.32 40.77 -19.01
N LEU A 760 24.40 39.53 -19.41
CA LEU A 760 23.86 38.37 -18.61
C LEU A 760 24.75 38.03 -17.40
N ARG A 761 26.06 38.26 -17.52
CA ARG A 761 27.00 38.02 -16.40
C ARG A 761 27.00 39.16 -15.37
N GLN A 762 26.58 40.35 -15.77
CA GLN A 762 26.59 41.49 -14.89
C GLN A 762 25.44 41.47 -13.88
N GLN A 763 24.27 41.06 -14.27
CA GLN A 763 23.10 40.93 -13.37
C GLN A 763 23.30 39.90 -12.24
N THR A 764 23.96 38.78 -12.52
CA THR A 764 24.22 37.78 -11.48
C THR A 764 25.31 38.19 -10.50
N ALA A 765 26.24 39.03 -10.94
CA ALA A 765 27.32 39.55 -10.08
C ALA A 765 26.88 40.72 -9.20
N GLU A 766 25.94 41.56 -9.65
CA GLU A 766 25.43 42.70 -8.89
C GLU A 766 24.62 42.20 -7.68
N ASP A 767 23.80 41.19 -7.81
CA ASP A 767 23.03 40.58 -6.70
C ASP A 767 23.94 39.95 -5.61
N PHE A 768 25.06 39.37 -5.99
CA PHE A 768 26.05 38.82 -5.05
C PHE A 768 26.92 39.91 -4.41
N HIS A 769 27.19 41.02 -5.13
CA HIS A 769 28.07 42.10 -4.66
C HIS A 769 27.38 42.94 -3.61
N ASP A 770 26.09 43.23 -3.75
CA ASP A 770 25.37 44.15 -2.83
C ASP A 770 25.13 43.50 -1.45
N ASP A 771 24.92 42.22 -1.37
CA ASP A 771 24.65 41.54 -0.08
C ASP A 771 25.95 41.16 0.66
N LEU A 772 26.99 40.72 -0.05
CA LEU A 772 28.30 40.42 0.53
C LEU A 772 29.15 41.64 0.74
N GLY A 773 29.11 42.61 -0.20
CA GLY A 773 29.91 43.86 -0.12
C GLY A 773 29.55 44.71 1.08
N ASN A 774 28.26 44.93 1.33
CA ASN A 774 27.80 45.76 2.46
C ASN A 774 28.15 45.17 3.83
N LYS A 775 28.11 43.86 3.98
CA LYS A 775 28.45 43.16 5.24
C LYS A 775 29.96 43.13 5.48
N LEU A 776 30.75 42.89 4.45
CA LEU A 776 32.22 42.93 4.54
C LEU A 776 32.74 44.33 4.79
N THR A 777 32.18 45.36 4.14
CA THR A 777 32.51 46.74 4.36
C THR A 777 32.24 47.16 5.81
N ARG A 778 31.10 46.70 6.37
CA ARG A 778 30.76 46.97 7.77
C ARG A 778 31.71 46.26 8.76
N ILE A 779 32.19 45.09 8.46
CA ILE A 779 33.22 44.38 9.25
C ILE A 779 34.54 45.13 9.17
N THR A 780 34.91 45.62 7.99
CA THR A 780 36.14 46.42 7.81
C THR A 780 36.10 47.74 8.58
N ILE A 781 35.00 48.50 8.48
CA ILE A 781 34.80 49.76 9.22
C ILE A 781 34.83 49.52 10.74
N LEU A 782 34.18 48.46 11.20
CA LEU A 782 34.19 48.15 12.65
C LEU A 782 35.58 47.72 13.11
N SER A 783 36.34 47.01 12.28
CA SER A 783 37.75 46.65 12.57
C SER A 783 38.65 47.89 12.58
N GLU A 784 38.43 48.85 11.70
CA GLU A 784 39.19 50.13 11.66
C GLU A 784 38.87 51.04 12.85
N ILE A 785 37.61 51.12 13.24
CA ILE A 785 37.17 51.83 14.47
C ILE A 785 37.78 51.17 15.72
N LEU A 786 37.86 49.82 15.73
CA LEU A 786 38.51 49.08 16.78
C LEU A 786 40.00 49.42 16.89
N ASN A 787 40.71 49.48 15.76
CA ASN A 787 42.11 49.81 15.68
C ASN A 787 42.41 51.28 16.11
N THR A 788 41.47 52.20 15.91
CA THR A 788 41.64 53.60 16.33
C THR A 788 41.29 53.86 17.80
N LYS A 789 40.57 52.95 18.47
CA LYS A 789 40.03 53.09 19.81
C LYS A 789 40.70 52.19 20.89
N ILE A 790 41.69 51.39 20.49
CA ILE A 790 42.33 50.42 21.38
C ILE A 790 43.01 51.04 22.63
N ASP A 791 43.25 52.33 22.63
CA ASP A 791 43.97 53.00 23.76
C ASP A 791 43.09 53.77 24.77
N LYS A 792 41.74 53.81 24.61
CA LYS A 792 40.85 54.53 25.55
C LYS A 792 39.51 53.82 25.77
N ASP A 793 39.37 53.12 26.88
CA ASP A 793 38.17 52.56 27.45
C ASP A 793 37.79 51.11 27.06
N LYS A 794 38.00 50.18 27.97
CA LYS A 794 37.79 48.72 27.79
C LYS A 794 36.36 48.31 27.44
N THR A 795 35.34 49.08 27.72
CA THR A 795 33.93 48.71 27.56
C THR A 795 33.46 48.92 26.10
N ASP A 796 33.96 49.95 25.43
CA ASP A 796 33.62 50.24 24.01
C ASP A 796 34.30 49.25 23.05
N GLN A 797 35.47 48.78 23.40
CA GLN A 797 36.22 47.79 22.61
C GLN A 797 35.53 46.42 22.57
N LEU A 798 34.97 45.96 23.68
CA LEU A 798 34.19 44.71 23.75
C LEU A 798 32.92 44.81 22.87
N GLY A 799 32.22 45.92 22.85
CA GLY A 799 31.03 46.15 22.04
C GLY A 799 31.30 46.11 20.53
N LEU A 800 32.44 46.66 20.10
CA LEU A 800 32.83 46.64 18.69
C LEU A 800 33.30 45.26 18.23
N VAL A 801 34.04 44.54 19.05
CA VAL A 801 34.43 43.15 18.77
C VAL A 801 33.23 42.25 18.69
N ASP A 802 32.24 42.44 19.54
CA ASP A 802 31.01 41.63 19.53
C ASP A 802 30.16 41.91 18.29
N GLN A 803 30.10 43.17 17.83
CA GLN A 803 29.45 43.53 16.57
C GLN A 803 30.15 42.93 15.34
N ILE A 804 31.48 42.88 15.33
CA ILE A 804 32.23 42.19 14.24
C ILE A 804 31.94 40.71 14.25
N LYS A 805 31.96 40.09 15.42
CA LYS A 805 31.65 38.66 15.60
C LYS A 805 30.23 38.33 15.14
N GLN A 806 29.24 39.11 15.53
CA GLN A 806 27.84 38.93 15.10
C GLN A 806 27.66 39.11 13.57
N ASN A 807 28.31 40.12 12.99
CA ASN A 807 28.25 40.30 11.52
C ASN A 807 28.95 39.19 10.76
N ALA A 808 30.07 38.69 11.25
CA ALA A 808 30.77 37.54 10.62
C ALA A 808 29.96 36.26 10.73
N ALA A 809 29.37 35.99 11.90
CA ALA A 809 28.48 34.84 12.09
C ALA A 809 27.22 34.88 11.21
N ALA A 810 26.62 36.08 11.06
CA ALA A 810 25.47 36.25 10.18
C ALA A 810 25.81 36.03 8.71
N LEU A 811 27.01 36.40 8.28
CA LEU A 811 27.52 36.15 6.92
C LEU A 811 27.77 34.65 6.67
N TYR A 812 28.36 33.97 7.63
CA TYR A 812 28.64 32.53 7.58
C TYR A 812 27.34 31.72 7.45
N ASN A 813 26.36 32.02 8.32
CA ASN A 813 25.06 31.32 8.30
C ASN A 813 24.26 31.63 7.03
N GLY A 814 24.32 32.86 6.52
CA GLY A 814 23.68 33.23 5.26
C GLY A 814 24.28 32.52 4.04
N THR A 815 25.59 32.30 4.05
CA THR A 815 26.28 31.55 2.97
C THR A 815 25.97 30.07 3.01
N LYS A 816 25.86 29.47 4.18
CA LYS A 816 25.48 28.06 4.40
C LYS A 816 24.07 27.78 3.88
N ASP A 817 23.12 28.68 4.17
CA ASP A 817 21.74 28.57 3.69
C ASP A 817 21.65 28.67 2.14
N ILE A 818 22.48 29.48 1.51
CA ILE A 818 22.53 29.62 0.05
C ILE A 818 23.12 28.38 -0.60
N LEU A 819 24.21 27.84 -0.04
CA LEU A 819 24.87 26.63 -0.53
C LEU A 819 23.95 25.42 -0.41
N TRP A 820 23.25 25.28 0.71
CA TRP A 820 22.27 24.21 0.88
C TRP A 820 21.13 24.31 -0.14
N ALA A 821 20.63 25.53 -0.40
CA ALA A 821 19.55 25.74 -1.39
C ALA A 821 19.99 25.45 -2.84
N LEU A 822 21.30 25.44 -3.13
CA LEU A 822 21.85 25.13 -4.45
C LEU A 822 22.09 23.62 -4.67
N ASP A 823 21.98 22.81 -3.62
CA ASP A 823 22.14 21.35 -3.71
C ASP A 823 20.87 20.72 -4.33
N PRO A 824 21.00 19.99 -5.44
CA PRO A 824 19.87 19.30 -6.06
C PRO A 824 19.16 18.28 -5.14
N GLN A 825 19.82 17.79 -4.11
CA GLN A 825 19.22 16.90 -3.11
C GLN A 825 18.19 17.61 -2.23
N SER A 826 18.29 18.93 -2.08
CA SER A 826 17.34 19.74 -1.32
C SER A 826 15.99 19.97 -2.02
N ASP A 827 15.83 19.54 -3.28
CA ASP A 827 14.63 19.77 -4.09
C ASP A 827 13.45 18.84 -3.75
N ASN A 828 13.28 18.48 -2.50
CA ASN A 828 12.11 17.74 -2.03
C ASN A 828 11.71 18.18 -0.61
N LEU A 829 10.45 17.88 -0.28
CA LEU A 829 9.86 18.34 0.97
C LEU A 829 10.51 17.69 2.21
N PHE A 830 10.90 16.44 2.12
CA PHE A 830 11.52 15.72 3.23
C PHE A 830 12.85 16.35 3.64
N GLU A 831 13.74 16.57 2.68
CA GLU A 831 15.05 17.18 2.93
C GLU A 831 14.90 18.63 3.44
N THR A 832 13.94 19.36 2.88
CA THR A 832 13.63 20.72 3.37
C THR A 832 13.24 20.72 4.85
N LEU A 833 12.37 19.79 5.26
CA LEU A 833 11.91 19.70 6.64
C LEU A 833 12.97 19.12 7.59
N THR A 834 13.79 18.21 7.11
CA THR A 834 14.94 17.66 7.86
C THR A 834 15.93 18.75 8.17
N HIS A 835 16.26 19.59 7.18
CA HIS A 835 17.15 20.75 7.39
C HIS A 835 16.56 21.75 8.39
N ILE A 836 15.26 22.02 8.32
CA ILE A 836 14.57 22.90 9.28
C ILE A 836 14.58 22.30 10.70
N LYS A 837 14.40 20.99 10.81
CA LYS A 837 14.52 20.29 12.09
C LYS A 837 15.91 20.44 12.70
N GLU A 838 16.97 20.31 11.91
CA GLU A 838 18.35 20.54 12.35
C GLU A 838 18.56 21.96 12.84
N ILE A 839 18.08 22.95 12.06
CA ILE A 839 18.13 24.37 12.46
C ILE A 839 17.39 24.60 13.79
N GLY A 840 16.22 23.97 13.97
CA GLY A 840 15.44 24.12 15.19
C GLY A 840 16.14 23.48 16.40
N ILE A 841 16.72 22.30 16.24
CA ILE A 841 17.51 21.63 17.30
C ILE A 841 18.70 22.51 17.69
N GLU A 842 19.47 23.03 16.71
CA GLU A 842 20.62 23.89 16.96
C GLU A 842 20.21 25.21 17.66
N LEU A 843 19.09 25.79 17.24
CA LEU A 843 18.60 27.07 17.75
C LEU A 843 18.15 27.00 19.22
N PHE A 844 17.58 25.87 19.65
CA PHE A 844 17.03 25.68 20.99
C PHE A 844 17.92 24.88 21.92
N HIS A 845 19.07 24.37 21.46
CA HIS A 845 19.98 23.50 22.20
C HIS A 845 20.35 24.03 23.60
N ASP A 846 20.68 25.31 23.72
CA ASP A 846 21.10 25.92 24.98
C ASP A 846 19.95 26.70 25.65
N THR A 847 18.72 26.38 25.36
CA THR A 847 17.53 27.04 25.89
C THR A 847 16.64 26.09 26.66
N PRO A 848 15.80 26.53 27.58
CA PRO A 848 14.84 25.67 28.28
C PRO A 848 13.62 25.32 27.44
N ILE A 849 13.67 25.50 26.11
CA ILE A 849 12.56 25.27 25.19
C ILE A 849 12.64 23.85 24.64
N ASP A 850 11.61 23.05 24.84
CA ASP A 850 11.48 21.73 24.20
C ASP A 850 10.98 21.90 22.75
N PHE A 851 11.80 21.49 21.79
CA PHE A 851 11.50 21.58 20.37
C PHE A 851 11.18 20.21 19.79
N GLN A 852 9.99 20.05 19.24
CA GLN A 852 9.50 18.81 18.67
C GLN A 852 9.09 18.95 17.20
N THR A 853 9.31 17.90 16.45
CA THR A 853 8.81 17.80 15.06
C THR A 853 8.01 16.52 14.90
N SER A 854 6.86 16.58 14.25
CA SER A 854 6.00 15.42 14.04
C SER A 854 5.57 15.28 12.58
N ARG A 855 5.37 14.04 12.16
CA ARG A 855 4.94 13.65 10.80
C ARG A 855 5.93 13.98 9.68
N ILE A 856 7.23 14.05 9.98
CA ILE A 856 8.28 14.13 8.97
C ILE A 856 8.65 12.68 8.62
N GLU A 857 7.98 12.16 7.59
CA GLU A 857 8.10 10.76 7.14
C GLU A 857 8.80 10.69 5.78
N GLU A 858 9.46 9.57 5.48
CA GLU A 858 10.20 9.40 4.22
C GLU A 858 9.35 9.50 2.95
N ASN A 859 8.04 9.27 3.04
CA ASN A 859 7.11 9.46 1.92
C ASN A 859 7.09 10.91 1.38
N LEU A 860 7.57 11.88 2.15
CA LEU A 860 7.70 13.27 1.73
C LEU A 860 8.85 13.50 0.73
N LYS A 861 9.74 12.52 0.50
CA LYS A 861 10.80 12.56 -0.54
C LYS A 861 10.21 12.57 -1.95
N ASP A 862 9.03 12.00 -2.12
CA ASP A 862 8.35 11.96 -3.41
C ASP A 862 7.75 13.31 -3.82
N ILE A 863 7.66 14.24 -2.89
CA ILE A 863 7.17 15.60 -3.14
C ILE A 863 8.34 16.47 -3.58
N LYS A 864 8.46 16.65 -4.89
CA LYS A 864 9.49 17.51 -5.49
C LYS A 864 9.10 18.97 -5.29
N LEU A 865 10.02 19.71 -4.74
CA LEU A 865 9.89 21.16 -4.57
C LEU A 865 10.93 21.87 -5.46
N PRO A 866 10.54 22.85 -6.27
CA PRO A 866 11.53 23.71 -6.92
C PRO A 866 12.42 24.40 -5.89
N MET A 867 13.69 24.64 -6.24
CA MET A 867 14.68 25.28 -5.37
C MET A 867 14.14 26.56 -4.69
N GLU A 868 13.36 27.35 -5.43
CA GLU A 868 12.75 28.56 -4.91
C GLU A 868 11.76 28.29 -3.77
N TYR A 869 11.01 27.18 -3.86
CA TYR A 869 10.06 26.76 -2.82
C TYR A 869 10.79 26.29 -1.58
N SER A 870 11.74 25.37 -1.71
CA SER A 870 12.55 24.84 -0.59
C SER A 870 13.25 25.98 0.16
N ARG A 871 13.87 26.89 -0.58
CA ARG A 871 14.55 28.08 0.00
C ARG A 871 13.60 28.98 0.76
N ASN A 872 12.45 29.35 0.17
CA ASN A 872 11.53 30.27 0.84
C ASN A 872 10.85 29.62 2.03
N ILE A 873 10.47 28.32 1.97
CA ILE A 873 9.92 27.59 3.12
C ILE A 873 10.92 27.56 4.27
N THR A 874 12.19 27.22 4.00
CA THR A 874 13.25 27.22 5.01
C THR A 874 13.41 28.60 5.67
N MET A 875 13.45 29.64 4.88
CA MET A 875 13.65 31.01 5.42
C MET A 875 12.42 31.52 6.19
N ILE A 876 11.20 31.13 5.79
CA ILE A 876 9.98 31.45 6.54
C ILE A 876 10.01 30.78 7.91
N LEU A 877 10.31 29.50 7.96
CA LEU A 877 10.34 28.76 9.22
C LEU A 877 11.48 29.17 10.14
N LYS A 878 12.66 29.45 9.58
CA LYS A 878 13.80 29.98 10.34
C LYS A 878 13.46 31.29 11.01
N GLU A 879 12.75 32.19 10.31
CA GLU A 879 12.31 33.45 10.89
C GLU A 879 11.24 33.25 11.97
N LEU A 880 10.31 32.30 11.77
CA LEU A 880 9.31 31.95 12.77
C LEU A 880 9.95 31.38 14.03
N LEU A 881 10.92 30.45 13.91
CA LEU A 881 11.67 29.89 15.04
C LEU A 881 12.47 30.95 15.80
N ASN A 882 13.10 31.87 15.07
CA ASN A 882 13.79 33.00 15.69
C ASN A 882 12.85 33.94 16.46
N ASN A 883 11.61 34.11 15.96
CA ASN A 883 10.61 34.91 16.66
C ASN A 883 10.17 34.24 17.97
N VAL A 884 10.03 32.92 17.96
CA VAL A 884 9.77 32.15 19.19
C VAL A 884 10.91 32.36 20.19
N LEU A 885 12.16 32.18 19.77
CA LEU A 885 13.33 32.32 20.63
C LEU A 885 13.42 33.73 21.26
N LYS A 886 13.19 34.74 20.44
CA LYS A 886 13.38 36.14 20.88
C LYS A 886 12.20 36.71 21.65
N HIS A 887 10.99 36.25 21.38
CA HIS A 887 9.79 36.98 21.77
C HIS A 887 8.76 36.16 22.56
N ALA A 888 8.69 34.83 22.35
CA ALA A 888 7.58 34.03 22.85
C ALA A 888 7.70 33.67 24.34
N ALA A 889 8.92 33.50 24.87
CA ALA A 889 9.16 32.91 26.21
C ALA A 889 8.40 31.57 26.38
N ALA A 890 8.37 30.77 25.35
CA ALA A 890 7.69 29.47 25.27
C ALA A 890 8.47 28.39 26.04
N LYS A 891 7.81 27.36 26.46
CA LYS A 891 8.41 26.13 26.97
C LYS A 891 8.43 25.02 25.93
N ASN A 892 7.43 24.98 25.07
CA ASN A 892 7.30 23.96 24.05
C ASN A 892 7.09 24.62 22.69
N VAL A 893 7.78 24.10 21.69
CA VAL A 893 7.66 24.50 20.28
C VAL A 893 7.53 23.26 19.43
N ALA A 894 6.53 23.22 18.58
CA ALA A 894 6.31 22.08 17.70
C ALA A 894 6.11 22.48 16.25
N ILE A 895 6.74 21.73 15.35
CA ILE A 895 6.46 21.78 13.90
C ILE A 895 5.77 20.50 13.49
N THR A 896 4.63 20.65 12.80
CA THR A 896 3.85 19.53 12.28
C THR A 896 3.50 19.75 10.82
N ILE A 897 3.58 18.71 10.01
CA ILE A 897 3.13 18.75 8.61
C ILE A 897 1.99 17.77 8.37
N TYR A 898 1.01 18.14 7.55
CA TYR A 898 -0.09 17.27 7.15
C TYR A 898 -0.68 17.68 5.79
N ASN A 899 -1.34 16.73 5.14
CA ASN A 899 -2.12 16.99 3.93
C ASN A 899 -3.40 17.74 4.32
N SER A 900 -3.56 18.96 3.84
CA SER A 900 -4.79 19.74 4.10
C SER A 900 -5.86 19.55 3.05
N GLU A 901 -5.46 19.33 1.79
CA GLU A 901 -6.31 19.11 0.63
C GLU A 901 -5.58 18.18 -0.36
N LYS A 902 -6.28 17.71 -1.39
CA LYS A 902 -5.71 16.76 -2.37
C LYS A 902 -4.36 17.20 -2.95
N ASP A 903 -4.13 18.50 -3.07
CA ASP A 903 -2.94 19.10 -3.71
C ASP A 903 -2.18 20.10 -2.82
N LYS A 904 -2.58 20.27 -1.57
CA LYS A 904 -1.93 21.25 -0.66
C LYS A 904 -1.40 20.57 0.59
N MET A 905 -0.24 21.02 1.02
CA MET A 905 0.37 20.71 2.30
C MET A 905 0.19 21.87 3.26
N THR A 906 -0.03 21.57 4.51
CA THR A 906 -0.01 22.55 5.58
C THR A 906 1.10 22.21 6.56
N LEU A 907 1.93 23.19 6.81
CA LEU A 907 2.99 23.15 7.77
C LEU A 907 2.62 24.10 8.90
N THR A 908 2.55 23.57 10.12
CA THR A 908 2.14 24.31 11.30
C THR A 908 3.29 24.39 12.28
N LEU A 909 3.60 25.58 12.73
CA LEU A 909 4.49 25.85 13.86
C LEU A 909 3.64 26.39 15.02
N THR A 910 3.79 25.78 16.19
CA THR A 910 3.07 26.19 17.42
C THR A 910 4.05 26.40 18.57
N ASP A 911 3.83 27.40 19.36
CA ASP A 911 4.48 27.63 20.63
C ASP A 911 3.42 27.88 21.72
N ASP A 912 3.79 27.59 22.96
CA ASP A 912 2.98 27.83 24.16
C ASP A 912 3.40 29.10 24.92
N GLY A 913 4.01 30.05 24.22
CA GLY A 913 4.54 31.26 24.80
C GLY A 913 3.47 32.30 25.11
N LYS A 914 3.95 33.54 25.42
CA LYS A 914 3.09 34.66 25.79
C LYS A 914 2.20 35.21 24.69
N GLY A 915 2.37 34.74 23.46
CA GLY A 915 1.61 35.24 22.31
C GLY A 915 1.66 36.75 22.15
N PHE A 916 0.87 37.27 21.23
CA PHE A 916 0.70 38.70 20.98
C PHE A 916 -0.70 39.01 20.46
N GLU A 917 -1.20 40.22 20.75
CA GLU A 917 -2.44 40.71 20.15
C GLU A 917 -2.22 41.10 18.68
N ASN A 918 -2.98 40.48 17.79
CA ASN A 918 -2.87 40.71 16.34
C ASN A 918 -3.74 41.93 15.93
N ASN A 919 -3.42 43.12 16.41
CA ASN A 919 -4.19 44.35 16.17
C ASN A 919 -3.88 45.04 14.83
N GLY A 920 -3.42 44.28 13.81
CA GLY A 920 -3.27 44.84 12.45
C GLY A 920 -2.12 45.83 12.23
N THR A 921 -1.43 46.26 13.29
CA THR A 921 -0.40 47.34 13.26
C THR A 921 1.02 46.89 13.66
N THR A 922 1.27 45.58 13.76
CA THR A 922 2.62 45.07 14.08
C THR A 922 3.61 45.37 12.93
N ARG A 923 4.27 46.51 13.00
CA ARG A 923 5.40 46.94 12.14
C ARG A 923 6.70 46.23 12.60
N GLY A 924 6.83 44.97 12.40
CA GLY A 924 8.10 44.24 12.57
C GLY A 924 8.68 43.86 11.22
N HIS A 925 9.95 44.17 10.98
CA HIS A 925 10.66 43.80 9.75
C HIS A 925 10.57 42.27 9.45
N GLY A 926 10.57 41.42 10.50
CA GLY A 926 10.48 39.95 10.38
C GLY A 926 9.18 39.47 9.77
N ILE A 927 8.02 39.97 10.24
CA ILE A 927 6.71 39.52 9.71
C ILE A 927 6.50 39.97 8.26
N ASN A 928 6.99 41.13 7.88
CA ASN A 928 6.93 41.61 6.50
C ASN A 928 7.78 40.73 5.56
N ASN A 929 8.96 40.30 6.02
CA ASN A 929 9.82 39.41 5.28
C ASN A 929 9.16 38.03 5.09
N ILE A 930 8.51 37.48 6.11
CA ILE A 930 7.76 36.23 6.03
C ILE A 930 6.64 36.36 4.99
N LYS A 931 5.82 37.41 5.04
CA LYS A 931 4.75 37.68 4.08
C LYS A 931 5.26 37.80 2.64
N ALA A 932 6.33 38.55 2.43
CA ALA A 932 6.94 38.69 1.11
C ALA A 932 7.44 37.34 0.52
N ARG A 933 8.05 36.50 1.37
CA ARG A 933 8.51 35.16 0.98
C ARG A 933 7.36 34.19 0.71
N THR A 934 6.30 34.25 1.51
CA THR A 934 5.07 33.47 1.31
C THR A 934 4.45 33.77 -0.05
N HIS A 935 4.39 35.06 -0.42
CA HIS A 935 3.84 35.48 -1.71
C HIS A 935 4.70 34.96 -2.90
N ARG A 936 6.02 34.90 -2.77
CA ARG A 936 6.91 34.37 -3.82
C ARG A 936 6.66 32.94 -4.21
N ILE A 937 6.19 32.13 -3.27
CA ILE A 937 5.89 30.70 -3.48
C ILE A 937 4.40 30.41 -3.60
N ASP A 938 3.59 31.42 -3.87
CA ASP A 938 2.12 31.27 -4.01
C ASP A 938 1.52 30.45 -2.84
N ALA A 939 2.00 30.71 -1.63
CA ALA A 939 1.58 30.07 -0.40
C ALA A 939 0.68 31.01 0.42
N GLU A 940 -0.07 30.43 1.33
CA GLU A 940 -0.93 31.16 2.26
C GLU A 940 -0.39 31.01 3.69
N LEU A 941 -0.23 32.12 4.40
CA LEU A 941 0.21 32.13 5.80
C LEU A 941 -0.89 32.65 6.71
N TYR A 942 -1.26 31.84 7.68
CA TYR A 942 -2.20 32.21 8.75
C TYR A 942 -1.46 32.23 10.09
N LEU A 943 -1.59 33.34 10.79
CA LEU A 943 -1.00 33.54 12.10
C LEU A 943 -2.10 33.76 13.15
N TYR A 944 -2.20 32.80 14.06
CA TYR A 944 -3.11 32.85 15.19
C TYR A 944 -2.27 33.06 16.47
N SER A 945 -2.47 34.16 17.14
CA SER A 945 -1.81 34.42 18.41
C SER A 945 -2.78 35.13 19.35
N GLU A 946 -2.75 34.72 20.58
CA GLU A 946 -3.56 35.29 21.66
C GLU A 946 -2.66 35.46 22.88
N LYS A 947 -2.80 36.55 23.58
CA LYS A 947 -1.97 36.86 24.74
C LYS A 947 -2.05 35.76 25.79
N ASP A 948 -0.90 35.30 26.24
CA ASP A 948 -0.69 34.22 27.22
C ASP A 948 -1.22 32.83 26.81
N LYS A 949 -1.49 32.61 25.49
CA LYS A 949 -1.91 31.30 24.93
C LYS A 949 -1.03 30.80 23.78
N GLY A 950 0.11 31.50 23.56
CA GLY A 950 1.05 31.12 22.51
C GLY A 950 0.69 31.58 21.12
N THR A 951 1.45 31.10 20.15
CA THR A 951 1.27 31.43 18.73
C THR A 951 1.19 30.17 17.90
N ARG A 952 0.33 30.19 16.90
CA ARG A 952 0.22 29.16 15.87
C ARG A 952 0.35 29.81 14.49
N ALA A 953 1.35 29.41 13.75
CA ALA A 953 1.58 29.81 12.37
C ALA A 953 1.30 28.62 11.44
N GLU A 954 0.44 28.80 10.46
CA GLU A 954 0.12 27.80 9.43
C GLU A 954 0.53 28.31 8.05
N LEU A 955 1.42 27.59 7.42
CA LEU A 955 1.85 27.82 6.04
C LEU A 955 1.25 26.75 5.12
N LYS A 956 0.35 27.17 4.22
CA LYS A 956 -0.28 26.30 3.22
C LYS A 956 0.35 26.53 1.86
N PHE A 957 0.83 25.47 1.23
CA PHE A 957 1.47 25.52 -0.08
C PHE A 957 1.13 24.30 -0.95
N LYS A 958 1.32 24.42 -2.25
CA LYS A 958 1.02 23.37 -3.23
C LYS A 958 2.01 22.21 -3.11
N LYS A 959 1.51 20.98 -3.23
CA LYS A 959 2.30 19.74 -3.15
C LYS A 959 3.23 19.53 -4.34
N ASN A 960 2.83 19.93 -5.52
CA ASN A 960 3.63 19.92 -6.75
C ASN A 960 3.47 21.26 -7.47
N PRO A 961 4.20 22.29 -7.07
CA PRO A 961 4.17 23.55 -7.78
C PRO A 961 4.72 23.34 -9.19
N LYS A 962 4.00 23.83 -10.21
CA LYS A 962 4.50 23.79 -11.59
C LYS A 962 5.82 24.56 -11.65
N LEU A 963 6.85 23.92 -12.18
CA LEU A 963 8.14 24.51 -12.52
C LEU A 963 7.98 25.70 -13.47
#